data_c936e93e84f87cde99245cc8ae371c65
#
_entry.id   c936e93e84f87cde99245cc8ae371c65
#
_cell.length_a   1.000
_cell.length_b   1.000
_cell.length_c   1.000
_cell.angle_alpha   90.00
_cell.angle_beta   90.00
_cell.angle_gamma   90.00
#
_symmetry.space_group_name_H-M   'P 1'
#
loop_
_entity.id
_entity.type
_entity.pdbx_description
1 polymer ?
#
loop_
_entity_poly.entity_id
_entity_poly.type
_entity_poly.pdbx_seq_one_letter_code
_entity_poly.pdbx_strand_id
1 'polypeptide(L)'
;MKYGFIKVATAIPEVRIADTKFNLDAIEKQIIAAEGQGVEIIVFPEFCITGYTCQDLFRQQLLLDDSEHAMMMLLDFTRQLDIIAIVGIPVCVGPLLLNCAAVVQHGKIIGIVPKTYLPNYAEFYEKRWFASARDLCPTQIHYAGQTVLVTPARQIFRTADGVKFGIEICEDIWAPIPPSNALTLAGVEIMFNLSASTEQIGKHHYLESLLAQQSARTLSAYVYSSCGFGESSQDVVFGGNAFIYENGSQIAKAERFSLDPQLVTSEIDIEKLRTERRSNTTFVNAQKDMYVDPIGGVLPEKTYINCLPRQNAEREFTLTRKINPQPFIQSSHMEAACEEVFNIQVMGLAKRLVHTHCKKVVIGVSGGLDSTLALLVCVRAFDKLKLDRNGILAVTMPGFGTSKRTYTNAVALMKELGVDTKEISIVPSVVQHLKDIGHDTVTHDSTFENAQARERTQILMDLANEYNGMVLGTGDLSELALGWCTYNGDHMSMYAVNASVPKTLVRHLVTYVSGMTKNEKVAEALRDIVDTPISPELTPADEEGKIQQKTEDFVGPYELNDFFLYYFLRHGFQPSKIYFLANQAFAGKYEAGEIKKWLYNFVGRFFRNQFKRSCLPDGPKVGTVSLSPRGDWRMPSDADCTNWLAEIEQL
;
A
#
# COMPACT_ATOMS: atom_id res chain seq x y z
N MET A 1 10.15 18.37 3.98
CA MET A 1 9.60 17.00 3.77
C MET A 1 10.76 16.06 3.50
N LYS A 2 10.99 15.05 4.34
CA LYS A 2 12.09 14.07 4.20
C LYS A 2 11.54 12.72 3.72
N TYR A 3 12.18 12.10 2.76
CA TYR A 3 11.73 10.85 2.10
C TYR A 3 10.29 10.88 1.57
N GLY A 4 9.78 12.05 1.22
CA GLY A 4 8.41 12.21 0.71
C GLY A 4 7.30 12.16 1.77
N PHE A 5 7.61 12.16 3.05
CA PHE A 5 6.63 12.13 4.14
C PHE A 5 6.33 13.50 4.71
N ILE A 6 5.07 13.70 5.09
CA ILE A 6 4.59 14.81 5.91
C ILE A 6 3.84 14.27 7.12
N LYS A 7 4.12 14.79 8.32
CA LYS A 7 3.44 14.36 9.53
C LYS A 7 2.22 15.21 9.81
N VAL A 8 1.08 14.57 10.00
CA VAL A 8 -0.20 15.23 10.28
C VAL A 8 -0.81 14.70 11.57
N ALA A 9 -1.70 15.51 12.16
CA ALA A 9 -2.48 15.11 13.33
C ALA A 9 -3.95 15.42 13.17
N THR A 10 -4.78 14.59 13.79
CA THR A 10 -6.18 14.85 14.09
C THR A 10 -6.37 14.82 15.60
N ALA A 11 -7.02 15.83 16.14
CA ALA A 11 -7.12 16.10 17.57
C ALA A 11 -8.57 16.08 18.01
N ILE A 12 -8.86 15.53 19.20
CA ILE A 12 -10.14 15.58 19.88
C ILE A 12 -9.89 16.22 21.24
N PRO A 13 -10.04 17.55 21.36
CA PRO A 13 -9.87 18.23 22.65
C PRO A 13 -11.04 17.96 23.58
N GLU A 14 -10.84 18.15 24.88
CA GLU A 14 -11.95 18.34 25.80
C GLU A 14 -12.67 19.65 25.48
N VAL A 15 -14.00 19.62 25.44
CA VAL A 15 -14.83 20.77 25.08
C VAL A 15 -15.81 21.07 26.21
N ARG A 16 -16.09 22.36 26.44
CA ARG A 16 -17.20 22.87 27.23
C ARG A 16 -18.04 23.79 26.37
N ILE A 17 -19.32 23.52 26.30
CA ILE A 17 -20.24 24.27 25.43
C ILE A 17 -20.26 25.74 25.84
N ALA A 18 -20.00 26.62 24.86
CA ALA A 18 -19.93 28.08 25.00
C ALA A 18 -18.82 28.61 25.95
N ASP A 19 -17.91 27.77 26.43
CA ASP A 19 -16.73 28.20 27.21
C ASP A 19 -15.50 28.30 26.30
N THR A 20 -15.45 29.37 25.54
CA THR A 20 -14.40 29.61 24.52
C THR A 20 -12.99 29.64 25.10
N LYS A 21 -12.84 30.12 26.35
CA LYS A 21 -11.55 30.17 27.04
C LYS A 21 -11.04 28.77 27.40
N PHE A 22 -11.89 27.94 28.00
CA PHE A 22 -11.54 26.57 28.33
C PHE A 22 -11.19 25.78 27.08
N ASN A 23 -11.98 25.93 26.02
CA ASN A 23 -11.79 25.23 24.76
C ASN A 23 -10.46 25.66 24.09
N LEU A 24 -10.13 26.96 24.14
CA LEU A 24 -8.85 27.45 23.66
C LEU A 24 -7.66 26.83 24.41
N ASP A 25 -7.71 26.83 25.75
CA ASP A 25 -6.65 26.22 26.57
C ASP A 25 -6.45 24.72 26.24
N ALA A 26 -7.54 23.99 25.94
CA ALA A 26 -7.48 22.59 25.53
C ALA A 26 -6.86 22.41 24.12
N ILE A 27 -7.20 23.29 23.18
CA ILE A 27 -6.63 23.32 21.82
C ILE A 27 -5.13 23.64 21.87
N GLU A 28 -4.71 24.63 22.63
CA GLU A 28 -3.31 25.04 22.78
C GLU A 28 -2.43 23.91 23.33
N LYS A 29 -2.92 23.16 24.33
CA LYS A 29 -2.21 21.98 24.87
C LYS A 29 -1.97 20.92 23.78
N GLN A 30 -2.96 20.66 22.93
CA GLN A 30 -2.80 19.69 21.85
C GLN A 30 -1.90 20.20 20.72
N ILE A 31 -1.93 21.49 20.41
CA ILE A 31 -0.99 22.12 19.46
C ILE A 31 0.46 21.95 19.94
N ILE A 32 0.75 22.23 21.22
CA ILE A 32 2.10 22.03 21.80
C ILE A 32 2.52 20.57 21.74
N ALA A 33 1.61 19.64 22.09
CA ALA A 33 1.89 18.21 22.05
C ALA A 33 2.18 17.73 20.62
N ALA A 34 1.44 18.24 19.63
CA ALA A 34 1.63 17.91 18.21
C ALA A 34 2.93 18.54 17.67
N GLU A 35 3.18 19.82 17.94
CA GLU A 35 4.42 20.51 17.59
C GLU A 35 5.64 19.77 18.16
N GLY A 36 5.55 19.33 19.43
CA GLY A 36 6.58 18.52 20.11
C GLY A 36 6.88 17.19 19.40
N GLN A 37 5.90 16.61 18.73
CA GLN A 37 6.04 15.37 17.94
C GLN A 37 6.46 15.62 16.47
N GLY A 38 6.70 16.86 16.07
CA GLY A 38 7.08 17.22 14.71
C GLY A 38 5.92 17.19 13.71
N VAL A 39 4.69 17.37 14.17
CA VAL A 39 3.51 17.49 13.31
C VAL A 39 3.58 18.82 12.53
N GLU A 40 3.28 18.76 11.24
CA GLU A 40 3.26 19.92 10.37
C GLU A 40 1.87 20.53 10.23
N ILE A 41 0.81 19.71 10.24
CA ILE A 41 -0.58 20.17 10.13
C ILE A 41 -1.44 19.41 11.14
N ILE A 42 -2.18 20.13 11.97
CA ILE A 42 -3.15 19.59 12.92
C ILE A 42 -4.56 20.08 12.59
N VAL A 43 -5.54 19.19 12.66
CA VAL A 43 -6.97 19.53 12.50
C VAL A 43 -7.74 19.22 13.78
N PHE A 44 -8.64 20.14 14.13
CA PHE A 44 -9.56 20.05 15.24
C PHE A 44 -11.00 19.83 14.75
N PRO A 45 -11.95 19.42 15.62
CA PRO A 45 -13.35 19.25 15.25
C PRO A 45 -14.04 20.56 14.83
N GLU A 46 -15.19 20.39 14.20
CA GLU A 46 -16.11 21.48 13.86
C GLU A 46 -16.51 22.27 15.13
N PHE A 47 -16.43 23.60 15.05
CA PHE A 47 -16.72 24.52 16.18
C PHE A 47 -15.94 24.20 17.47
N CYS A 48 -14.74 23.71 17.40
CA CYS A 48 -13.95 23.34 18.58
C CYS A 48 -13.69 24.52 19.54
N ILE A 49 -13.80 25.78 19.09
CA ILE A 49 -13.68 26.98 19.94
C ILE A 49 -14.94 27.21 20.78
N THR A 50 -16.13 27.03 20.24
CA THR A 50 -17.40 27.30 20.94
C THR A 50 -18.06 26.06 21.52
N GLY A 51 -17.77 24.90 20.97
CA GLY A 51 -18.62 23.71 20.97
C GLY A 51 -19.64 23.77 19.84
N TYR A 52 -19.93 22.61 19.26
CA TYR A 52 -20.90 22.48 18.16
C TYR A 52 -22.34 22.64 18.65
N THR A 53 -22.64 22.15 19.84
CA THR A 53 -24.00 22.06 20.38
C THR A 53 -24.48 23.33 21.10
N CYS A 54 -23.95 24.51 20.76
CA CYS A 54 -24.36 25.80 21.28
C CYS A 54 -25.78 26.22 20.88
N GLN A 55 -26.36 25.61 19.83
CA GLN A 55 -27.76 25.88 19.41
C GLN A 55 -28.06 27.37 19.20
N ASP A 56 -29.18 27.89 19.78
CA ASP A 56 -29.57 29.30 19.65
C ASP A 56 -28.59 30.29 20.33
N LEU A 57 -27.61 29.81 21.11
CA LEU A 57 -26.52 30.66 21.61
C LEU A 57 -25.69 31.24 20.50
N PHE A 58 -25.61 30.63 19.30
CA PHE A 58 -24.98 31.23 18.13
C PHE A 58 -25.64 32.55 17.68
N ARG A 59 -26.83 32.90 18.19
CA ARG A 59 -27.47 34.20 17.99
C ARG A 59 -27.08 35.24 19.04
N GLN A 60 -26.31 34.86 20.06
CA GLN A 60 -25.86 35.76 21.10
C GLN A 60 -24.54 36.41 20.70
N GLN A 61 -24.55 37.76 20.64
CA GLN A 61 -23.36 38.52 20.22
C GLN A 61 -22.16 38.22 21.12
N LEU A 62 -22.38 38.03 22.43
CA LEU A 62 -21.32 37.71 23.38
C LEU A 62 -20.54 36.45 22.99
N LEU A 63 -21.25 35.36 22.56
CA LEU A 63 -20.56 34.13 22.14
C LEU A 63 -19.69 34.34 20.88
N LEU A 64 -20.19 35.15 19.94
CA LEU A 64 -19.45 35.49 18.71
C LEU A 64 -18.23 36.32 19.02
N ASP A 65 -18.37 37.37 19.88
CA ASP A 65 -17.27 38.23 20.32
C ASP A 65 -16.20 37.44 21.11
N ASP A 66 -16.64 36.53 22.01
CA ASP A 66 -15.73 35.67 22.78
C ASP A 66 -15.03 34.64 21.87
N SER A 67 -15.70 34.15 20.83
CA SER A 67 -15.08 33.28 19.83
C SER A 67 -14.00 34.01 19.02
N GLU A 68 -14.27 35.25 18.60
CA GLU A 68 -13.28 36.09 17.91
C GLU A 68 -12.10 36.44 18.85
N HIS A 69 -12.38 36.74 20.11
CA HIS A 69 -11.33 37.00 21.12
C HIS A 69 -10.46 35.74 21.33
N ALA A 70 -11.04 34.59 21.47
CA ALA A 70 -10.30 33.31 21.56
C ALA A 70 -9.40 33.08 20.32
N MET A 71 -9.88 33.44 19.13
CA MET A 71 -9.05 33.40 17.91
C MET A 71 -7.88 34.38 17.99
N MET A 72 -8.07 35.60 18.51
CA MET A 72 -6.95 36.55 18.73
C MET A 72 -5.88 35.97 19.66
N MET A 73 -6.31 35.31 20.73
CA MET A 73 -5.41 34.63 21.67
C MET A 73 -4.64 33.49 21.00
N LEU A 74 -5.34 32.66 20.21
CA LEU A 74 -4.72 31.58 19.45
C LEU A 74 -3.69 32.08 18.43
N LEU A 75 -3.95 33.23 17.78
CA LEU A 75 -3.02 33.86 16.88
C LEU A 75 -1.74 34.31 17.62
N ASP A 76 -1.90 34.90 18.80
CA ASP A 76 -0.74 35.31 19.61
C ASP A 76 0.07 34.11 20.07
N PHE A 77 -0.59 33.05 20.53
CA PHE A 77 0.02 31.80 20.96
C PHE A 77 0.81 31.11 19.83
N THR A 78 0.30 31.11 18.60
CA THR A 78 0.93 30.41 17.46
C THR A 78 2.07 31.18 16.80
N ARG A 79 2.43 32.38 17.23
CA ARG A 79 3.44 33.25 16.57
C ARG A 79 4.80 32.60 16.36
N GLN A 80 5.23 31.78 17.31
CA GLN A 80 6.56 31.15 17.31
C GLN A 80 6.51 29.66 16.92
N LEU A 81 5.33 29.15 16.56
CA LEU A 81 5.11 27.73 16.21
C LEU A 81 5.07 27.55 14.70
N ASP A 82 5.76 26.51 14.18
CA ASP A 82 5.76 26.20 12.75
C ASP A 82 4.53 25.39 12.30
N ILE A 83 3.82 24.78 13.24
CA ILE A 83 2.64 23.96 12.96
C ILE A 83 1.52 24.80 12.33
N ILE A 84 0.85 24.23 11.35
CA ILE A 84 -0.37 24.76 10.75
C ILE A 84 -1.55 24.18 11.53
N ALA A 85 -2.34 25.03 12.19
CA ALA A 85 -3.53 24.61 12.92
C ALA A 85 -4.81 24.91 12.11
N ILE A 86 -5.73 23.94 12.04
CA ILE A 86 -7.04 24.07 11.38
C ILE A 86 -8.10 23.94 12.46
N VAL A 87 -8.81 25.04 12.75
CA VAL A 87 -9.81 25.13 13.85
C VAL A 87 -11.17 25.54 13.33
N GLY A 88 -12.24 24.98 13.93
CA GLY A 88 -13.64 25.27 13.60
C GLY A 88 -14.15 26.50 14.38
N ILE A 89 -14.73 27.47 13.68
CA ILE A 89 -15.18 28.76 14.21
C ILE A 89 -16.47 29.25 13.54
N PRO A 90 -17.34 30.00 14.26
CA PRO A 90 -18.37 30.83 13.64
C PRO A 90 -17.77 32.15 13.14
N VAL A 91 -18.18 32.59 11.93
CA VAL A 91 -17.71 33.86 11.33
C VAL A 91 -18.89 34.64 10.78
N CYS A 92 -18.99 35.92 11.18
CA CYS A 92 -19.96 36.85 10.62
C CYS A 92 -19.41 37.53 9.35
N VAL A 93 -20.18 37.50 8.26
CA VAL A 93 -19.89 38.24 7.03
C VAL A 93 -21.13 39.06 6.67
N GLY A 94 -21.14 40.34 7.04
CA GLY A 94 -22.33 41.19 6.94
C GLY A 94 -23.50 40.55 7.71
N PRO A 95 -24.66 40.27 7.07
CA PRO A 95 -25.81 39.67 7.74
C PRO A 95 -25.72 38.13 7.85
N LEU A 96 -24.68 37.51 7.28
CA LEU A 96 -24.53 36.05 7.26
C LEU A 96 -23.67 35.57 8.42
N LEU A 97 -24.15 34.58 9.13
CA LEU A 97 -23.33 33.80 10.06
C LEU A 97 -22.93 32.49 9.35
N LEU A 98 -21.64 32.20 9.34
CA LEU A 98 -21.05 31.06 8.62
C LEU A 98 -20.39 30.08 9.58
N ASN A 99 -20.52 28.80 9.28
CA ASN A 99 -19.73 27.72 9.85
C ASN A 99 -18.41 27.62 9.06
N CYS A 100 -17.29 27.88 9.71
CA CYS A 100 -16.01 28.02 9.02
C CYS A 100 -14.88 27.20 9.67
N ALA A 101 -13.90 26.85 8.86
CA ALA A 101 -12.58 26.39 9.29
C ALA A 101 -11.56 27.50 9.05
N ALA A 102 -10.83 27.89 10.09
CA ALA A 102 -9.70 28.82 9.98
C ALA A 102 -8.37 28.06 9.93
N VAL A 103 -7.51 28.43 8.99
CA VAL A 103 -6.13 27.95 8.89
C VAL A 103 -5.22 28.98 9.52
N VAL A 104 -4.50 28.60 10.57
CA VAL A 104 -3.65 29.48 11.38
C VAL A 104 -2.20 29.03 11.31
N GLN A 105 -1.27 29.97 11.13
CA GLN A 105 0.17 29.73 11.19
C GLN A 105 0.91 31.02 11.54
N HIS A 106 1.90 30.98 12.43
CA HIS A 106 2.76 32.12 12.82
C HIS A 106 1.97 33.38 13.20
N GLY A 107 0.88 33.21 13.95
CA GLY A 107 0.05 34.35 14.37
C GLY A 107 -0.79 34.98 13.26
N LYS A 108 -0.96 34.28 12.13
CA LYS A 108 -1.74 34.76 10.99
C LYS A 108 -2.86 33.82 10.63
N ILE A 109 -3.98 34.36 10.22
CA ILE A 109 -5.03 33.64 9.52
C ILE A 109 -4.60 33.52 8.06
N ILE A 110 -4.27 32.30 7.62
CA ILE A 110 -3.84 31.98 6.27
C ILE A 110 -5.04 31.93 5.32
N GLY A 111 -6.20 31.46 5.83
CA GLY A 111 -7.45 31.41 5.09
C GLY A 111 -8.62 31.00 5.98
N ILE A 112 -9.83 31.35 5.53
CA ILE A 112 -11.09 30.93 6.16
C ILE A 112 -11.92 30.19 5.12
N VAL A 113 -12.27 28.94 5.40
CA VAL A 113 -13.03 28.04 4.52
C VAL A 113 -14.46 27.90 5.08
N PRO A 114 -15.49 28.45 4.43
CA PRO A 114 -16.86 28.29 4.85
C PRO A 114 -17.44 26.94 4.40
N LYS A 115 -18.33 26.34 5.21
CA LYS A 115 -19.04 25.10 4.93
C LYS A 115 -19.97 25.23 3.72
N THR A 116 -19.94 24.26 2.82
CA THR A 116 -20.75 24.27 1.60
C THR A 116 -22.14 23.68 1.79
N TYR A 117 -22.23 22.51 2.42
CA TYR A 117 -23.48 21.81 2.65
C TYR A 117 -23.86 21.87 4.13
N LEU A 118 -25.04 22.40 4.43
CA LEU A 118 -25.57 22.51 5.78
C LEU A 118 -26.63 21.41 5.99
N PRO A 119 -26.44 20.46 6.92
CA PRO A 119 -27.45 19.46 7.20
C PRO A 119 -28.69 20.12 7.81
N ASN A 120 -29.86 19.74 7.30
CA ASN A 120 -31.15 20.28 7.75
C ASN A 120 -32.23 19.19 7.67
N TYR A 121 -31.97 18.09 8.32
CA TYR A 121 -32.83 16.90 8.40
C TYR A 121 -32.58 16.14 9.70
N ALA A 122 -33.54 15.34 10.16
CA ALA A 122 -33.50 14.58 11.42
C ALA A 122 -33.05 15.47 12.59
N GLU A 123 -31.99 15.10 13.30
CA GLU A 123 -31.41 15.84 14.41
C GLU A 123 -30.64 17.10 14.00
N PHE A 124 -30.41 17.30 12.73
CA PHE A 124 -29.64 18.45 12.22
C PHE A 124 -30.55 19.54 11.68
N TYR A 125 -30.26 20.79 12.07
CA TYR A 125 -31.00 21.99 11.64
C TYR A 125 -30.06 23.22 11.54
N GLU A 126 -28.87 23.04 10.98
CA GLU A 126 -27.85 24.09 10.87
C GLU A 126 -28.33 25.34 10.09
N LYS A 127 -29.24 25.18 9.14
CA LYS A 127 -29.82 26.30 8.38
C LYS A 127 -30.63 27.26 9.26
N ARG A 128 -30.93 26.86 10.54
CA ARG A 128 -31.54 27.76 11.51
C ARG A 128 -30.58 28.90 11.90
N TRP A 129 -29.28 28.68 11.86
CA TRP A 129 -28.28 29.65 12.30
C TRP A 129 -27.33 30.07 11.18
N PHE A 130 -26.93 29.17 10.31
CA PHE A 130 -25.84 29.38 9.37
C PHE A 130 -26.30 29.49 7.93
N ALA A 131 -25.57 30.30 7.16
CA ALA A 131 -25.66 30.37 5.70
C ALA A 131 -24.62 29.44 5.05
N SER A 132 -24.92 28.96 3.85
CA SER A 132 -24.00 28.18 3.05
C SER A 132 -22.89 29.05 2.43
N ALA A 133 -21.72 28.47 2.18
CA ALA A 133 -20.71 29.11 1.33
C ALA A 133 -21.26 29.55 -0.04
N ARG A 134 -22.31 28.89 -0.53
CA ARG A 134 -22.96 29.22 -1.82
C ARG A 134 -23.75 30.53 -1.80
N ASP A 135 -24.12 30.98 -0.62
CA ASP A 135 -24.87 32.22 -0.42
C ASP A 135 -23.93 33.44 -0.26
N LEU A 136 -22.62 33.18 -0.25
CA LEU A 136 -21.59 34.17 0.01
C LEU A 136 -21.03 34.73 -1.31
N CYS A 137 -20.87 36.06 -1.37
CA CYS A 137 -19.98 36.70 -2.32
C CYS A 137 -18.58 36.89 -1.69
N PRO A 138 -17.48 36.83 -2.46
CA PRO A 138 -16.15 37.10 -1.92
C PRO A 138 -16.11 38.44 -1.18
N THR A 139 -15.82 38.40 0.13
CA THR A 139 -15.91 39.59 1.00
C THR A 139 -14.70 39.67 1.89
N GLN A 140 -14.05 40.84 1.90
CA GLN A 140 -13.04 41.14 2.92
C GLN A 140 -13.72 41.57 4.22
N ILE A 141 -13.30 40.98 5.32
CA ILE A 141 -13.78 41.34 6.66
C ILE A 141 -12.58 41.67 7.56
N HIS A 142 -12.84 42.43 8.62
CA HIS A 142 -11.91 42.56 9.72
C HIS A 142 -12.31 41.53 10.78
N TYR A 143 -11.39 40.58 11.07
CA TYR A 143 -11.64 39.50 12.01
C TYR A 143 -10.38 39.15 12.78
N ALA A 144 -10.48 39.04 14.08
CA ALA A 144 -9.37 38.78 15.00
C ALA A 144 -8.14 39.71 14.78
N GLY A 145 -8.41 40.99 14.57
CA GLY A 145 -7.39 42.02 14.34
C GLY A 145 -6.70 41.98 12.97
N GLN A 146 -7.19 41.17 12.04
CA GLN A 146 -6.63 41.03 10.69
C GLN A 146 -7.69 41.29 9.60
N THR A 147 -7.25 41.73 8.42
CA THR A 147 -8.12 41.80 7.24
C THR A 147 -8.00 40.46 6.48
N VAL A 148 -9.10 39.74 6.39
CA VAL A 148 -9.14 38.39 5.75
C VAL A 148 -10.22 38.34 4.68
N LEU A 149 -9.97 37.54 3.63
CA LEU A 149 -10.95 37.28 2.60
C LEU A 149 -11.74 36.02 2.96
N VAL A 150 -13.07 36.13 3.01
CA VAL A 150 -13.96 34.99 3.09
C VAL A 150 -14.63 34.82 1.73
N THR A 151 -14.52 33.64 1.14
CA THR A 151 -14.92 33.40 -0.25
C THR A 151 -15.54 32.02 -0.44
N PRO A 152 -16.56 31.89 -1.34
CA PRO A 152 -17.06 30.60 -1.75
C PRO A 152 -16.08 29.83 -2.66
N ALA A 153 -15.04 30.51 -3.16
CA ALA A 153 -14.02 29.89 -3.99
C ALA A 153 -13.31 28.77 -3.24
N ARG A 154 -12.98 27.69 -3.95
CA ARG A 154 -12.25 26.56 -3.37
C ARG A 154 -10.82 26.95 -3.05
N GLN A 155 -10.47 26.91 -1.79
CA GLN A 155 -9.15 27.29 -1.31
C GLN A 155 -8.22 26.09 -1.28
N ILE A 156 -7.08 26.23 -1.94
CA ILE A 156 -6.02 25.21 -2.01
C ILE A 156 -4.80 25.76 -1.30
N PHE A 157 -4.48 25.19 -0.17
CA PHE A 157 -3.33 25.60 0.64
C PHE A 157 -2.08 24.84 0.18
N ARG A 158 -0.94 25.51 0.21
CA ARG A 158 0.35 24.92 -0.16
C ARG A 158 1.37 25.18 0.94
N THR A 159 1.90 24.08 1.51
CA THR A 159 2.98 24.16 2.51
C THR A 159 4.28 24.67 1.89
N ALA A 160 5.25 25.05 2.71
CA ALA A 160 6.59 25.46 2.26
C ALA A 160 7.28 24.37 1.43
N ASP A 161 7.06 23.09 1.77
CA ASP A 161 7.59 21.93 1.03
C ASP A 161 6.78 21.56 -0.23
N GLY A 162 5.76 22.37 -0.56
CA GLY A 162 4.98 22.22 -1.78
C GLY A 162 3.87 21.16 -1.72
N VAL A 163 3.53 20.65 -0.53
CA VAL A 163 2.37 19.76 -0.33
C VAL A 163 1.10 20.60 -0.38
N LYS A 164 0.10 20.13 -1.14
CA LYS A 164 -1.17 20.82 -1.27
C LYS A 164 -2.23 20.13 -0.41
N PHE A 165 -2.93 20.94 0.39
CA PHE A 165 -4.06 20.43 1.18
C PHE A 165 -5.31 21.28 0.99
N GLY A 166 -6.45 20.69 1.27
CA GLY A 166 -7.77 21.32 1.21
C GLY A 166 -8.61 20.95 2.42
N ILE A 167 -9.71 21.68 2.60
CA ILE A 167 -10.57 21.55 3.76
C ILE A 167 -12.02 21.43 3.28
N GLU A 168 -12.77 20.54 3.92
CA GLU A 168 -14.22 20.49 3.87
C GLU A 168 -14.76 20.23 5.28
N ILE A 169 -16.05 20.53 5.52
CA ILE A 169 -16.60 20.52 6.87
C ILE A 169 -17.79 19.57 6.94
N CYS A 170 -17.67 18.54 7.77
CA CYS A 170 -18.71 17.61 8.21
C CYS A 170 -19.59 17.10 7.05
N GLU A 171 -20.80 17.68 6.90
CA GLU A 171 -21.79 17.31 5.88
C GLU A 171 -21.24 17.34 4.44
N ASP A 172 -20.20 18.11 4.20
CA ASP A 172 -19.60 18.20 2.87
C ASP A 172 -19.20 16.84 2.30
N ILE A 173 -18.66 15.92 3.15
CA ILE A 173 -18.29 14.56 2.73
C ILE A 173 -19.48 13.64 2.42
N TRP A 174 -20.65 13.92 3.06
CA TRP A 174 -21.84 13.12 2.86
C TRP A 174 -22.61 13.49 1.58
N ALA A 175 -22.28 14.64 0.99
CA ALA A 175 -22.88 15.09 -0.25
C ALA A 175 -22.53 14.14 -1.42
N PRO A 176 -23.44 13.93 -2.40
CA PRO A 176 -23.15 13.12 -3.59
C PRO A 176 -21.93 13.60 -4.38
N ILE A 177 -21.67 14.92 -4.38
CA ILE A 177 -20.49 15.56 -5.00
C ILE A 177 -19.83 16.43 -3.93
N PRO A 178 -18.96 15.84 -3.08
CA PRO A 178 -18.27 16.58 -2.03
C PRO A 178 -17.24 17.56 -2.62
N PRO A 179 -16.93 18.67 -1.92
CA PRO A 179 -15.88 19.61 -2.31
C PRO A 179 -14.52 18.94 -2.55
N SER A 180 -14.20 17.90 -1.79
CA SER A 180 -12.96 17.12 -1.92
C SER A 180 -12.74 16.53 -3.31
N ASN A 181 -13.78 16.17 -4.07
CA ASN A 181 -13.63 15.69 -5.45
C ASN A 181 -12.92 16.74 -6.31
N ALA A 182 -13.43 17.95 -6.29
CA ALA A 182 -12.87 19.02 -7.10
C ALA A 182 -11.54 19.56 -6.58
N LEU A 183 -11.35 19.59 -5.25
CA LEU A 183 -10.09 19.99 -4.62
C LEU A 183 -8.96 19.01 -5.00
N THR A 184 -9.21 17.70 -4.93
CA THR A 184 -8.20 16.69 -5.29
C THR A 184 -7.89 16.67 -6.78
N LEU A 185 -8.89 16.84 -7.64
CA LEU A 185 -8.68 17.00 -9.09
C LEU A 185 -7.91 18.30 -9.41
N ALA A 186 -8.03 19.34 -8.57
CA ALA A 186 -7.21 20.56 -8.67
C ALA A 186 -5.79 20.38 -8.09
N GLY A 187 -5.45 19.21 -7.59
CA GLY A 187 -4.11 18.82 -7.15
C GLY A 187 -3.91 18.76 -5.64
N VAL A 188 -4.97 18.89 -4.83
CA VAL A 188 -4.90 18.67 -3.38
C VAL A 188 -4.51 17.21 -3.09
N GLU A 189 -3.53 17.02 -2.21
CA GLU A 189 -2.97 15.72 -1.85
C GLU A 189 -3.48 15.21 -0.49
N ILE A 190 -3.83 16.15 0.41
CA ILE A 190 -4.39 15.86 1.72
C ILE A 190 -5.69 16.63 1.91
N MET A 191 -6.76 15.93 2.23
CA MET A 191 -8.02 16.53 2.65
C MET A 191 -8.15 16.49 4.17
N PHE A 192 -8.54 17.63 4.76
CA PHE A 192 -8.90 17.73 6.17
C PHE A 192 -10.41 17.96 6.29
N ASN A 193 -11.04 17.23 7.21
CA ASN A 193 -12.46 17.37 7.50
C ASN A 193 -12.68 17.60 9.00
N LEU A 194 -13.30 18.73 9.32
CA LEU A 194 -13.75 19.09 10.65
C LEU A 194 -15.19 18.66 10.79
N SER A 195 -15.50 17.82 11.75
CA SER A 195 -16.85 17.24 11.91
C SER A 195 -17.39 17.36 13.32
N ALA A 196 -18.73 17.30 13.40
CA ALA A 196 -19.49 17.07 14.59
C ALA A 196 -20.57 16.01 14.29
N SER A 197 -20.12 14.79 14.07
CA SER A 197 -20.98 13.69 13.66
C SER A 197 -21.51 12.94 14.87
N THR A 198 -22.84 12.89 14.99
CA THR A 198 -23.55 12.15 16.05
C THR A 198 -23.36 10.65 15.91
N GLU A 199 -23.45 9.93 17.02
CA GLU A 199 -23.39 8.47 17.02
C GLU A 199 -24.76 7.84 16.85
N GLN A 200 -24.82 6.84 15.96
CA GLN A 200 -25.97 5.98 15.73
C GLN A 200 -25.51 4.56 15.42
N ILE A 201 -26.36 3.57 15.71
CA ILE A 201 -26.05 2.16 15.41
C ILE A 201 -25.77 1.99 13.91
N GLY A 202 -24.60 1.43 13.57
CA GLY A 202 -24.17 1.17 12.18
C GLY A 202 -23.51 2.36 11.46
N LYS A 203 -23.69 3.59 11.93
CA LYS A 203 -23.14 4.80 11.29
C LYS A 203 -21.63 4.81 11.26
N HIS A 204 -20.97 4.32 12.31
CA HIS A 204 -19.49 4.27 12.36
C HIS A 204 -18.90 3.45 11.22
N HIS A 205 -19.41 2.25 10.96
CA HIS A 205 -18.92 1.41 9.87
C HIS A 205 -19.18 2.03 8.49
N TYR A 206 -20.35 2.69 8.34
CA TYR A 206 -20.63 3.46 7.13
C TYR A 206 -19.63 4.60 6.94
N LEU A 207 -19.30 5.34 8.02
CA LEU A 207 -18.33 6.43 8.00
C LEU A 207 -16.93 5.92 7.61
N GLU A 208 -16.45 4.83 8.22
CA GLU A 208 -15.16 4.22 7.85
C GLU A 208 -15.12 3.88 6.35
N SER A 209 -16.19 3.27 5.83
CA SER A 209 -16.31 2.91 4.41
C SER A 209 -16.32 4.15 3.51
N LEU A 210 -17.04 5.21 3.91
CA LEU A 210 -17.13 6.46 3.16
C LEU A 210 -15.76 7.14 3.06
N LEU A 211 -15.04 7.27 4.19
CA LEU A 211 -13.72 7.89 4.24
C LEU A 211 -12.68 7.08 3.46
N ALA A 212 -12.69 5.75 3.59
CA ALA A 212 -11.81 4.87 2.84
C ALA A 212 -12.04 5.01 1.33
N GLN A 213 -13.31 4.99 0.89
CA GLN A 213 -13.65 5.17 -0.53
C GLN A 213 -13.29 6.55 -1.05
N GLN A 214 -13.54 7.62 -0.28
CA GLN A 214 -13.20 8.98 -0.71
C GLN A 214 -11.69 9.14 -0.87
N SER A 215 -10.90 8.67 0.09
CA SER A 215 -9.44 8.65 0.03
C SER A 215 -8.91 7.86 -1.18
N ALA A 216 -9.44 6.65 -1.43
CA ALA A 216 -9.04 5.78 -2.54
C ALA A 216 -9.42 6.37 -3.91
N ARG A 217 -10.68 6.80 -4.07
CA ARG A 217 -11.20 7.33 -5.35
C ARG A 217 -10.48 8.60 -5.79
N THR A 218 -10.11 9.44 -4.83
CA THR A 218 -9.41 10.70 -5.09
C THR A 218 -7.90 10.61 -5.05
N LEU A 219 -7.35 9.39 -4.80
CA LEU A 219 -5.91 9.14 -4.66
C LEU A 219 -5.26 10.17 -3.74
N SER A 220 -5.83 10.36 -2.55
CA SER A 220 -5.42 11.37 -1.58
C SER A 220 -5.31 10.78 -0.17
N ALA A 221 -4.66 11.50 0.73
CA ALA A 221 -4.87 11.30 2.15
C ALA A 221 -6.13 12.03 2.60
N TYR A 222 -6.82 11.46 3.61
CA TYR A 222 -8.01 12.05 4.20
C TYR A 222 -7.90 12.01 5.73
N VAL A 223 -7.88 13.19 6.33
CA VAL A 223 -7.72 13.40 7.79
C VAL A 223 -9.03 13.93 8.33
N TYR A 224 -9.67 13.14 9.18
CA TYR A 224 -11.00 13.41 9.73
C TYR A 224 -10.92 13.62 11.24
N SER A 225 -11.54 14.68 11.74
CA SER A 225 -11.65 14.98 13.17
C SER A 225 -13.08 15.29 13.53
N SER A 226 -13.66 14.57 14.51
CA SER A 226 -15.04 14.78 14.96
C SER A 226 -15.11 15.02 16.46
N CYS A 227 -16.12 15.78 16.88
CA CYS A 227 -16.38 16.07 18.28
C CYS A 227 -16.45 14.80 19.13
N GLY A 228 -15.98 14.90 20.37
CA GLY A 228 -15.98 13.85 21.36
C GLY A 228 -16.73 14.23 22.62
N PHE A 229 -16.25 13.71 23.75
CA PHE A 229 -16.80 14.01 25.06
C PHE A 229 -16.71 15.51 25.37
N GLY A 230 -17.82 16.09 25.91
CA GLY A 230 -17.92 17.52 26.24
C GLY A 230 -19.01 18.26 25.46
N GLU A 231 -19.43 17.75 24.30
CA GLU A 231 -20.62 18.23 23.61
C GLU A 231 -21.91 17.82 24.34
N SER A 232 -23.02 18.52 24.06
CA SER A 232 -24.29 18.24 24.71
C SER A 232 -24.80 16.82 24.42
N SER A 233 -25.28 16.16 25.46
CA SER A 233 -25.99 14.88 25.39
C SER A 233 -27.51 15.02 25.50
N GLN A 234 -28.06 16.20 25.17
CA GLN A 234 -29.50 16.46 25.29
C GLN A 234 -30.33 15.45 24.49
N ASP A 235 -29.99 15.24 23.19
CA ASP A 235 -30.69 14.30 22.33
C ASP A 235 -29.72 13.37 21.57
N VAL A 236 -28.43 13.69 21.54
CA VAL A 236 -27.41 13.01 20.74
C VAL A 236 -26.13 12.79 21.54
N VAL A 237 -25.25 11.92 21.05
CA VAL A 237 -23.93 11.65 21.64
C VAL A 237 -22.87 11.73 20.56
N PHE A 238 -21.71 12.23 20.91
CA PHE A 238 -20.54 12.35 20.04
C PHE A 238 -19.44 11.38 20.50
N GLY A 239 -18.99 10.51 19.59
CA GLY A 239 -18.10 9.41 19.94
C GLY A 239 -16.62 9.71 19.83
N GLY A 240 -16.22 10.89 19.34
CA GLY A 240 -14.83 11.23 19.16
C GLY A 240 -14.17 10.43 18.02
N ASN A 241 -14.81 10.35 16.86
CA ASN A 241 -14.22 9.71 15.68
C ASN A 241 -13.09 10.57 15.11
N ALA A 242 -11.88 10.03 15.02
CA ALA A 242 -10.78 10.63 14.30
C ALA A 242 -10.02 9.58 13.52
N PHE A 243 -9.74 9.88 12.25
CA PHE A 243 -9.14 8.94 11.31
C PHE A 243 -8.09 9.62 10.42
N ILE A 244 -7.07 8.86 10.06
CA ILE A 244 -6.13 9.22 9.00
C ILE A 244 -6.13 8.10 7.97
N TYR A 245 -6.55 8.41 6.75
CA TYR A 245 -6.52 7.51 5.61
C TYR A 245 -5.49 7.94 4.58
N GLU A 246 -4.88 6.99 3.89
CA GLU A 246 -3.96 7.22 2.78
C GLU A 246 -4.32 6.26 1.63
N ASN A 247 -4.81 6.81 0.51
CA ASN A 247 -5.22 6.03 -0.66
C ASN A 247 -6.11 4.82 -0.29
N GLY A 248 -7.13 5.05 0.52
CA GLY A 248 -8.10 4.06 0.97
C GLY A 248 -7.69 3.21 2.18
N SER A 249 -6.43 3.24 2.58
CA SER A 249 -5.94 2.50 3.73
C SER A 249 -6.03 3.34 5.01
N GLN A 250 -6.66 2.83 6.07
CA GLN A 250 -6.65 3.44 7.39
C GLN A 250 -5.26 3.25 8.02
N ILE A 251 -4.55 4.35 8.27
CA ILE A 251 -3.20 4.31 8.86
C ILE A 251 -3.17 4.65 10.34
N ALA A 252 -4.17 5.43 10.82
CA ALA A 252 -4.33 5.72 12.23
C ALA A 252 -5.80 6.04 12.56
N LYS A 253 -6.21 5.78 13.80
CA LYS A 253 -7.53 6.15 14.34
C LYS A 253 -7.50 6.38 15.83
N ALA A 254 -8.46 7.19 16.34
CA ALA A 254 -8.73 7.38 17.75
C ALA A 254 -9.54 6.22 18.36
N GLU A 255 -9.53 6.15 19.68
CA GLU A 255 -10.44 5.32 20.45
C GLU A 255 -11.81 6.02 20.56
N ARG A 256 -12.88 5.31 20.20
CA ARG A 256 -14.24 5.86 20.31
C ARG A 256 -14.73 5.85 21.75
N PHE A 257 -15.57 6.82 22.07
CA PHE A 257 -16.17 6.96 23.39
C PHE A 257 -15.18 7.16 24.54
N SER A 258 -13.97 7.66 24.21
CA SER A 258 -13.02 8.08 25.24
C SER A 258 -13.53 9.31 25.98
N LEU A 259 -13.32 9.36 27.29
CA LEU A 259 -13.55 10.54 28.12
C LEU A 259 -12.35 11.50 28.10
N ASP A 260 -11.19 10.98 27.70
CA ASP A 260 -9.95 11.74 27.66
C ASP A 260 -9.73 12.37 26.28
N PRO A 261 -9.10 13.56 26.22
CA PRO A 261 -8.69 14.16 24.94
C PRO A 261 -7.70 13.27 24.21
N GLN A 262 -7.78 13.23 22.87
CA GLN A 262 -6.94 12.39 22.04
C GLN A 262 -6.19 13.19 20.97
N LEU A 263 -4.98 12.79 20.71
CA LEU A 263 -4.12 13.27 19.62
C LEU A 263 -3.65 12.07 18.80
N VAL A 264 -4.14 11.95 17.58
CA VAL A 264 -3.76 10.87 16.66
C VAL A 264 -2.85 11.43 15.60
N THR A 265 -1.66 10.88 15.48
CA THR A 265 -0.63 11.34 14.53
C THR A 265 -0.21 10.23 13.57
N SER A 266 0.14 10.58 12.35
CA SER A 266 0.80 9.69 11.41
C SER A 266 1.51 10.47 10.30
N GLU A 267 2.42 9.82 9.59
CA GLU A 267 3.08 10.35 8.41
C GLU A 267 2.33 9.90 7.14
N ILE A 268 2.03 10.87 6.26
CA ILE A 268 1.46 10.64 4.93
C ILE A 268 2.59 10.54 3.91
N ASP A 269 2.58 9.51 3.09
CA ASP A 269 3.52 9.35 1.98
C ASP A 269 3.02 10.07 0.72
N ILE A 270 3.42 11.32 0.59
CA ILE A 270 3.05 12.20 -0.55
C ILE A 270 3.64 11.69 -1.87
N GLU A 271 4.85 11.14 -1.83
CA GLU A 271 5.49 10.61 -3.04
C GLU A 271 4.75 9.40 -3.59
N LYS A 272 4.29 8.51 -2.71
CA LYS A 272 3.41 7.39 -3.08
C LYS A 272 2.13 7.91 -3.76
N LEU A 273 1.45 8.90 -3.18
CA LEU A 273 0.24 9.48 -3.76
C LEU A 273 0.50 10.12 -5.14
N ARG A 274 1.63 10.82 -5.29
CA ARG A 274 2.05 11.42 -6.56
C ARG A 274 2.34 10.37 -7.63
N THR A 275 2.95 9.25 -7.26
CA THR A 275 3.24 8.14 -8.18
C THR A 275 1.95 7.45 -8.63
N GLU A 276 1.03 7.18 -7.69
CA GLU A 276 -0.29 6.61 -8.02
C GLU A 276 -1.06 7.51 -9.01
N ARG A 277 -1.07 8.82 -8.78
CA ARG A 277 -1.73 9.77 -9.69
C ARG A 277 -1.10 9.82 -11.06
N ARG A 278 0.24 9.77 -11.16
CA ARG A 278 0.96 9.78 -12.45
C ARG A 278 0.68 8.56 -13.30
N SER A 279 0.52 7.40 -12.66
CA SER A 279 0.25 6.13 -13.35
C SER A 279 -1.24 5.90 -13.65
N ASN A 280 -2.15 6.65 -13.00
CA ASN A 280 -3.59 6.50 -13.19
C ASN A 280 -4.12 7.46 -14.25
N THR A 281 -4.23 6.95 -15.49
CA THR A 281 -4.71 7.75 -16.63
C THR A 281 -6.15 8.23 -16.46
N THR A 282 -7.01 7.49 -15.76
CA THR A 282 -8.39 7.88 -15.46
C THR A 282 -8.42 9.11 -14.57
N PHE A 283 -7.58 9.15 -13.52
CA PHE A 283 -7.46 10.33 -12.65
C PHE A 283 -6.97 11.56 -13.43
N VAL A 284 -5.95 11.39 -14.29
CA VAL A 284 -5.43 12.47 -15.14
C VAL A 284 -6.49 12.96 -16.15
N ASN A 285 -7.30 12.07 -16.70
CA ASN A 285 -8.39 12.46 -17.60
C ASN A 285 -9.50 13.21 -16.84
N ALA A 286 -9.90 12.72 -15.66
CA ALA A 286 -10.87 13.43 -14.82
C ALA A 286 -10.41 14.84 -14.42
N GLN A 287 -9.09 15.08 -14.30
CA GLN A 287 -8.56 16.43 -14.11
C GLN A 287 -8.86 17.36 -15.29
N LYS A 288 -8.84 16.84 -16.53
CA LYS A 288 -9.16 17.61 -17.73
C LYS A 288 -10.64 17.97 -17.78
N ASP A 289 -11.51 17.05 -17.39
CA ASP A 289 -12.96 17.25 -17.38
C ASP A 289 -13.37 18.37 -16.42
N MET A 290 -12.57 18.64 -15.40
CA MET A 290 -12.76 19.79 -14.50
C MET A 290 -12.58 21.17 -15.17
N TYR A 291 -11.92 21.24 -16.32
CA TYR A 291 -11.72 22.48 -17.07
C TYR A 291 -12.76 22.69 -18.17
N VAL A 292 -13.52 21.66 -18.48
CA VAL A 292 -14.58 21.68 -19.47
C VAL A 292 -15.87 21.27 -18.75
N ASP A 293 -16.74 22.24 -18.46
CA ASP A 293 -18.08 21.92 -17.95
C ASP A 293 -18.93 21.38 -19.10
N PRO A 294 -19.25 20.09 -19.14
CA PRO A 294 -20.06 19.50 -20.20
C PRO A 294 -21.52 19.96 -20.16
N ILE A 295 -21.94 20.62 -19.07
CA ILE A 295 -23.33 21.08 -18.86
C ILE A 295 -23.46 22.61 -18.92
N GLY A 296 -22.34 23.33 -19.16
CA GLY A 296 -22.35 24.80 -19.31
C GLY A 296 -22.46 25.57 -17.98
N GLY A 297 -22.15 24.91 -16.82
CA GLY A 297 -22.11 25.55 -15.52
C GLY A 297 -20.79 26.31 -15.27
N VAL A 298 -20.84 27.34 -14.44
CA VAL A 298 -19.63 28.05 -13.99
C VAL A 298 -18.89 27.14 -13.02
N LEU A 299 -17.67 26.74 -13.38
CA LEU A 299 -16.80 26.00 -12.43
C LEU A 299 -16.49 26.90 -11.22
N PRO A 300 -16.56 26.35 -9.98
CA PRO A 300 -16.19 27.12 -8.82
C PRO A 300 -14.77 27.66 -8.93
N GLU A 301 -14.63 28.94 -8.67
CA GLU A 301 -13.32 29.61 -8.65
C GLU A 301 -12.37 28.91 -7.69
N LYS A 302 -11.09 28.88 -8.02
CA LYS A 302 -10.02 28.29 -7.20
C LYS A 302 -9.06 29.36 -6.76
N THR A 303 -8.70 29.35 -5.50
CA THR A 303 -7.69 30.24 -4.93
C THR A 303 -6.55 29.41 -4.37
N TYR A 304 -5.32 29.68 -4.82
CA TYR A 304 -4.11 29.06 -4.28
C TYR A 304 -3.50 29.97 -3.22
N ILE A 305 -3.30 29.43 -2.03
CA ILE A 305 -2.81 30.14 -0.86
C ILE A 305 -1.53 29.46 -0.38
N ASN A 306 -0.42 30.22 -0.34
CA ASN A 306 0.83 29.69 0.21
C ASN A 306 0.84 29.88 1.73
N CYS A 307 1.11 28.79 2.43
CA CYS A 307 1.45 28.83 3.85
C CYS A 307 2.83 29.51 4.05
N LEU A 308 3.09 29.91 5.27
CA LEU A 308 4.32 30.63 5.59
C LEU A 308 5.51 29.66 5.66
N PRO A 309 6.74 30.12 5.35
CA PRO A 309 7.94 29.30 5.52
C PRO A 309 8.17 29.00 7.02
N ARG A 310 8.87 27.92 7.30
CA ARG A 310 9.27 27.56 8.67
C ARG A 310 10.21 28.62 9.24
N GLN A 311 10.07 28.91 10.52
CA GLN A 311 10.90 29.84 11.28
C GLN A 311 11.96 29.09 12.10
N ASN A 312 11.66 27.87 12.53
CA ASN A 312 12.54 27.07 13.37
C ASN A 312 13.39 26.11 12.51
N ALA A 313 14.53 25.67 13.07
CA ALA A 313 15.39 24.68 12.43
C ALA A 313 14.61 23.38 12.15
N GLU A 314 14.93 22.71 11.05
CA GLU A 314 14.37 21.39 10.75
C GLU A 314 14.66 20.42 11.90
N ARG A 315 13.61 19.77 12.39
CA ARG A 315 13.73 18.69 13.36
C ARG A 315 14.19 17.42 12.67
N GLU A 316 14.88 16.57 13.42
CA GLU A 316 15.19 15.24 12.93
C GLU A 316 13.90 14.48 12.62
N PHE A 317 13.79 13.98 11.38
CA PHE A 317 12.62 13.25 10.93
C PHE A 317 12.65 11.82 11.49
N THR A 318 11.60 11.46 12.21
CA THR A 318 11.37 10.11 12.71
C THR A 318 10.05 9.59 12.16
N LEU A 319 10.11 8.44 11.48
CA LEU A 319 8.91 7.75 11.01
C LEU A 319 8.31 6.93 12.15
N THR A 320 7.08 7.22 12.53
CA THR A 320 6.39 6.53 13.65
C THR A 320 5.41 5.45 13.17
N ARG A 321 4.94 5.54 11.92
CA ARG A 321 4.06 4.50 11.35
C ARG A 321 4.82 3.20 11.10
N LYS A 322 4.15 2.09 11.36
CA LYS A 322 4.72 0.76 11.07
C LYS A 322 4.81 0.51 9.57
N ILE A 323 5.97 0.04 9.13
CA ILE A 323 6.18 -0.42 7.75
C ILE A 323 6.04 -1.94 7.73
N ASN A 324 5.18 -2.46 6.86
CA ASN A 324 5.01 -3.91 6.71
C ASN A 324 6.26 -4.52 6.05
N PRO A 325 6.99 -5.43 6.70
CA PRO A 325 8.16 -6.08 6.11
C PRO A 325 7.79 -7.04 4.96
N GLN A 326 6.53 -7.44 4.86
CA GLN A 326 6.02 -8.32 3.82
C GLN A 326 4.90 -7.63 3.02
N PRO A 327 5.23 -6.65 2.16
CA PRO A 327 4.24 -5.77 1.54
C PRO A 327 3.30 -6.48 0.55
N PHE A 328 3.66 -7.66 0.05
CA PHE A 328 2.79 -8.50 -0.77
C PHE A 328 1.68 -9.21 0.03
N ILE A 329 1.76 -9.18 1.36
CA ILE A 329 0.90 -9.94 2.25
C ILE A 329 0.03 -8.99 3.06
N GLN A 330 -1.28 -9.16 2.94
CA GLN A 330 -2.26 -8.43 3.75
C GLN A 330 -2.55 -9.24 5.02
N SER A 331 -1.89 -8.89 6.12
CA SER A 331 -1.95 -9.65 7.38
C SER A 331 -3.35 -9.73 8.02
N SER A 332 -4.23 -8.76 7.74
CA SER A 332 -5.57 -8.69 8.34
C SER A 332 -6.59 -9.72 7.82
N HIS A 333 -6.35 -10.30 6.62
CA HIS A 333 -7.26 -11.26 5.96
C HIS A 333 -6.49 -12.33 5.21
N MET A 334 -5.48 -12.91 5.85
CA MET A 334 -4.51 -13.82 5.23
C MET A 334 -5.18 -15.02 4.53
N GLU A 335 -6.12 -15.69 5.19
CA GLU A 335 -6.79 -16.87 4.61
C GLU A 335 -7.56 -16.52 3.34
N ALA A 336 -8.35 -15.45 3.37
CA ALA A 336 -9.10 -14.97 2.21
C ALA A 336 -8.17 -14.55 1.07
N ALA A 337 -7.06 -13.87 1.38
CA ALA A 337 -6.07 -13.48 0.37
C ALA A 337 -5.36 -14.70 -0.25
N CYS A 338 -5.00 -15.70 0.55
CA CYS A 338 -4.42 -16.95 0.06
C CYS A 338 -5.40 -17.71 -0.84
N GLU A 339 -6.67 -17.80 -0.44
CA GLU A 339 -7.70 -18.43 -1.25
C GLU A 339 -7.90 -17.70 -2.59
N GLU A 340 -7.94 -16.38 -2.57
CA GLU A 340 -8.08 -15.56 -3.78
C GLU A 340 -6.91 -15.77 -4.74
N VAL A 341 -5.67 -15.66 -4.27
CA VAL A 341 -4.46 -15.90 -5.07
C VAL A 341 -4.47 -17.29 -5.68
N PHE A 342 -4.75 -18.31 -4.87
CA PHE A 342 -4.79 -19.70 -5.32
C PHE A 342 -5.88 -19.93 -6.38
N ASN A 343 -7.06 -19.33 -6.20
CA ASN A 343 -8.15 -19.42 -7.18
C ASN A 343 -7.80 -18.70 -8.49
N ILE A 344 -7.10 -17.55 -8.45
CA ILE A 344 -6.61 -16.85 -9.66
C ILE A 344 -5.67 -17.77 -10.45
N GLN A 345 -4.70 -18.41 -9.77
CA GLN A 345 -3.77 -19.35 -10.40
C GLN A 345 -4.52 -20.55 -11.04
N VAL A 346 -5.43 -21.14 -10.29
CA VAL A 346 -6.26 -22.27 -10.73
C VAL A 346 -7.11 -21.92 -11.95
N MET A 347 -7.78 -20.77 -11.94
CA MET A 347 -8.62 -20.33 -13.07
C MET A 347 -7.80 -20.00 -14.31
N GLY A 348 -6.60 -19.42 -14.14
CA GLY A 348 -5.67 -19.17 -15.25
C GLY A 348 -5.28 -20.48 -15.95
N LEU A 349 -4.85 -21.50 -15.19
CA LEU A 349 -4.51 -22.81 -15.73
C LEU A 349 -5.73 -23.53 -16.32
N ALA A 350 -6.85 -23.54 -15.62
CA ALA A 350 -8.08 -24.15 -16.10
C ALA A 350 -8.52 -23.59 -17.46
N LYS A 351 -8.48 -22.27 -17.63
CA LYS A 351 -8.80 -21.64 -18.93
C LYS A 351 -7.82 -22.08 -20.02
N ARG A 352 -6.53 -22.18 -19.73
CA ARG A 352 -5.52 -22.62 -20.68
C ARG A 352 -5.78 -24.07 -21.13
N LEU A 353 -6.05 -24.97 -20.19
CA LEU A 353 -6.37 -26.38 -20.47
C LEU A 353 -7.61 -26.53 -21.35
N VAL A 354 -8.69 -25.81 -21.02
CA VAL A 354 -9.93 -25.81 -21.81
C VAL A 354 -9.69 -25.29 -23.23
N HIS A 355 -8.93 -24.19 -23.36
CA HIS A 355 -8.67 -23.57 -24.66
C HIS A 355 -7.82 -24.46 -25.59
N THR A 356 -6.79 -25.09 -25.04
CA THR A 356 -5.88 -25.94 -25.81
C THR A 356 -6.42 -27.37 -25.98
N HIS A 357 -7.54 -27.70 -25.34
CA HIS A 357 -8.10 -29.06 -25.26
C HIS A 357 -7.12 -30.08 -24.64
N CYS A 358 -6.09 -29.61 -23.93
CA CYS A 358 -5.13 -30.47 -23.26
C CYS A 358 -5.77 -31.18 -22.06
N LYS A 359 -5.58 -32.49 -22.02
CA LYS A 359 -5.97 -33.34 -20.89
C LYS A 359 -4.74 -33.87 -20.12
N LYS A 360 -3.55 -33.46 -20.53
CA LYS A 360 -2.27 -33.86 -19.93
C LYS A 360 -1.45 -32.60 -19.59
N VAL A 361 -0.84 -32.62 -18.42
CA VAL A 361 0.12 -31.61 -17.97
C VAL A 361 1.37 -32.34 -17.53
N VAL A 362 2.53 -31.85 -17.94
CA VAL A 362 3.84 -32.32 -17.48
C VAL A 362 4.44 -31.26 -16.56
N ILE A 363 4.84 -31.66 -15.37
CA ILE A 363 5.43 -30.76 -14.38
C ILE A 363 6.66 -31.39 -13.72
N GLY A 364 7.76 -30.64 -13.64
CA GLY A 364 8.92 -31.03 -12.87
C GLY A 364 8.69 -30.79 -11.37
N VAL A 365 8.85 -31.81 -10.55
CA VAL A 365 8.68 -31.74 -9.10
C VAL A 365 10.01 -32.03 -8.42
N SER A 366 10.64 -30.97 -7.90
CA SER A 366 11.92 -31.06 -7.18
C SER A 366 11.73 -31.39 -5.68
N GLY A 367 10.54 -31.14 -5.13
CA GLY A 367 10.30 -31.16 -3.68
C GLY A 367 10.56 -29.83 -2.98
N GLY A 368 10.84 -28.76 -3.75
CA GLY A 368 10.90 -27.38 -3.26
C GLY A 368 9.54 -26.67 -3.28
N LEU A 369 9.47 -25.50 -2.65
CA LEU A 369 8.24 -24.71 -2.48
C LEU A 369 7.51 -24.40 -3.80
N ASP A 370 8.25 -24.00 -4.84
CA ASP A 370 7.67 -23.51 -6.09
C ASP A 370 7.02 -24.64 -6.91
N SER A 371 7.74 -25.76 -7.07
CA SER A 371 7.20 -26.94 -7.73
C SER A 371 6.02 -27.53 -6.97
N THR A 372 6.05 -27.46 -5.64
CA THR A 372 4.95 -27.87 -4.77
C THR A 372 3.71 -27.01 -5.00
N LEU A 373 3.83 -25.67 -4.95
CA LEU A 373 2.70 -24.78 -5.20
C LEU A 373 2.12 -25.01 -6.60
N ALA A 374 2.97 -25.12 -7.63
CA ALA A 374 2.52 -25.33 -9.00
C ALA A 374 1.78 -26.67 -9.15
N LEU A 375 2.24 -27.75 -8.48
CA LEU A 375 1.56 -29.04 -8.45
C LEU A 375 0.19 -28.95 -7.75
N LEU A 376 0.10 -28.28 -6.62
CA LEU A 376 -1.17 -28.06 -5.89
C LEU A 376 -2.18 -27.29 -6.75
N VAL A 377 -1.73 -26.23 -7.44
CA VAL A 377 -2.56 -25.48 -8.40
C VAL A 377 -3.05 -26.39 -9.54
N CYS A 378 -2.14 -27.23 -10.07
CA CYS A 378 -2.48 -28.17 -11.14
C CYS A 378 -3.55 -29.18 -10.70
N VAL A 379 -3.37 -29.82 -9.55
CA VAL A 379 -4.34 -30.74 -8.98
C VAL A 379 -5.70 -30.08 -8.79
N ARG A 380 -5.72 -28.86 -8.22
CA ARG A 380 -6.98 -28.13 -8.01
C ARG A 380 -7.66 -27.72 -9.32
N ALA A 381 -6.89 -27.40 -10.36
CA ALA A 381 -7.43 -27.11 -11.69
C ALA A 381 -8.06 -28.35 -12.33
N PHE A 382 -7.41 -29.52 -12.22
CA PHE A 382 -7.94 -30.78 -12.71
C PHE A 382 -9.23 -31.18 -11.98
N ASP A 383 -9.24 -31.09 -10.64
CA ASP A 383 -10.44 -31.37 -9.84
C ASP A 383 -11.61 -30.47 -10.24
N LYS A 384 -11.34 -29.15 -10.42
CA LYS A 384 -12.35 -28.17 -10.81
C LYS A 384 -12.92 -28.42 -12.21
N LEU A 385 -12.10 -28.90 -13.14
CA LEU A 385 -12.49 -29.29 -14.49
C LEU A 385 -13.05 -30.71 -14.56
N LYS A 386 -13.05 -31.46 -13.46
CA LYS A 386 -13.43 -32.88 -13.39
C LYS A 386 -12.59 -33.77 -14.35
N LEU A 387 -11.33 -33.42 -14.51
CA LEU A 387 -10.35 -34.21 -15.23
C LEU A 387 -9.72 -35.23 -14.28
N ASP A 388 -9.31 -36.40 -14.85
CA ASP A 388 -8.60 -37.43 -14.10
C ASP A 388 -7.19 -36.90 -13.72
N ARG A 389 -6.82 -36.99 -12.43
CA ARG A 389 -5.50 -36.60 -11.93
C ARG A 389 -4.35 -37.39 -12.55
N ASN A 390 -4.59 -38.58 -13.12
CA ASN A 390 -3.64 -39.30 -13.97
C ASN A 390 -3.30 -38.55 -15.27
N GLY A 391 -3.98 -37.45 -15.55
CA GLY A 391 -3.60 -36.49 -16.58
C GLY A 391 -2.44 -35.60 -16.18
N ILE A 392 -2.06 -35.57 -14.90
CA ILE A 392 -0.92 -34.81 -14.39
C ILE A 392 0.28 -35.76 -14.31
N LEU A 393 1.23 -35.61 -15.23
CA LEU A 393 2.52 -36.31 -15.18
C LEU A 393 3.51 -35.51 -14.38
N ALA A 394 3.72 -35.85 -13.13
CA ALA A 394 4.68 -35.27 -12.24
C ALA A 394 6.03 -35.98 -12.34
N VAL A 395 7.07 -35.27 -12.79
CA VAL A 395 8.37 -35.85 -13.09
C VAL A 395 9.39 -35.39 -12.05
N THR A 396 9.97 -36.34 -11.32
CA THR A 396 11.17 -36.06 -10.51
C THR A 396 12.43 -36.42 -11.30
N MET A 397 13.40 -35.50 -11.31
CA MET A 397 14.59 -35.63 -12.13
C MET A 397 15.86 -35.46 -11.28
N PRO A 398 16.27 -36.53 -10.54
CA PRO A 398 17.47 -36.46 -9.71
C PRO A 398 18.71 -36.12 -10.53
N GLY A 399 19.49 -35.13 -10.05
CA GLY A 399 20.78 -34.71 -10.56
C GLY A 399 21.87 -34.85 -9.52
N PHE A 400 23.00 -34.16 -9.72
CA PHE A 400 24.16 -34.26 -8.84
C PHE A 400 23.95 -33.65 -7.44
N GLY A 401 23.07 -32.65 -7.31
CA GLY A 401 22.81 -31.92 -6.07
C GLY A 401 21.50 -32.29 -5.39
N THR A 402 20.76 -33.26 -5.88
CA THR A 402 19.45 -33.63 -5.30
C THR A 402 19.60 -34.23 -3.92
N SER A 403 19.02 -33.58 -2.89
CA SER A 403 19.05 -34.08 -1.53
C SER A 403 18.05 -35.21 -1.30
N LYS A 404 18.39 -36.11 -0.35
CA LYS A 404 17.47 -37.22 0.00
C LYS A 404 16.14 -36.70 0.57
N ARG A 405 16.14 -35.57 1.29
CA ARG A 405 14.95 -34.99 1.92
C ARG A 405 13.98 -34.47 0.87
N THR A 406 14.45 -33.62 -0.05
CA THR A 406 13.61 -33.05 -1.11
C THR A 406 13.08 -34.14 -2.06
N TYR A 407 13.91 -35.11 -2.42
CA TYR A 407 13.49 -36.27 -3.19
C TYR A 407 12.35 -37.05 -2.49
N THR A 408 12.53 -37.37 -1.20
CA THR A 408 11.51 -38.11 -0.43
C THR A 408 10.20 -37.33 -0.35
N ASN A 409 10.28 -36.03 -0.10
CA ASN A 409 9.11 -35.14 -0.06
C ASN A 409 8.38 -35.07 -1.41
N ALA A 410 9.12 -34.95 -2.52
CA ALA A 410 8.55 -34.95 -3.87
C ALA A 410 7.76 -36.24 -4.14
N VAL A 411 8.39 -37.39 -3.91
CA VAL A 411 7.77 -38.70 -4.16
C VAL A 411 6.54 -38.94 -3.28
N ALA A 412 6.64 -38.62 -1.99
CA ALA A 412 5.53 -38.75 -1.05
C ALA A 412 4.35 -37.85 -1.44
N LEU A 413 4.61 -36.60 -1.76
CA LEU A 413 3.56 -35.64 -2.16
C LEU A 413 2.85 -36.07 -3.45
N MET A 414 3.61 -36.43 -4.50
CA MET A 414 3.05 -36.88 -5.78
C MET A 414 2.13 -38.11 -5.59
N LYS A 415 2.58 -39.09 -4.81
CA LYS A 415 1.81 -40.31 -4.51
C LYS A 415 0.52 -39.99 -3.75
N GLU A 416 0.60 -39.18 -2.69
CA GLU A 416 -0.56 -38.86 -1.84
C GLU A 416 -1.58 -37.93 -2.56
N LEU A 417 -1.16 -37.17 -3.55
CA LEU A 417 -2.05 -36.39 -4.41
C LEU A 417 -2.71 -37.22 -5.51
N GLY A 418 -2.26 -38.45 -5.74
CA GLY A 418 -2.83 -39.38 -6.73
C GLY A 418 -2.61 -38.93 -8.17
N VAL A 419 -1.44 -38.37 -8.48
CA VAL A 419 -1.02 -37.98 -9.83
C VAL A 419 -0.15 -39.07 -10.46
N ASP A 420 -0.05 -39.10 -11.80
CA ASP A 420 0.88 -39.98 -12.49
C ASP A 420 2.33 -39.54 -12.23
N THR A 421 3.23 -40.47 -11.97
CA THR A 421 4.60 -40.14 -11.53
C THR A 421 5.66 -40.82 -12.40
N LYS A 422 6.70 -40.08 -12.72
CA LYS A 422 7.86 -40.60 -13.44
C LYS A 422 9.16 -40.14 -12.80
N GLU A 423 10.13 -41.02 -12.68
CA GLU A 423 11.48 -40.69 -12.25
C GLU A 423 12.45 -40.85 -13.42
N ILE A 424 13.25 -39.80 -13.67
CA ILE A 424 14.26 -39.80 -14.73
C ILE A 424 15.55 -39.16 -14.19
N SER A 425 16.61 -39.96 -14.01
CA SER A 425 17.90 -39.42 -13.65
C SER A 425 18.51 -38.66 -14.84
N ILE A 426 18.90 -37.39 -14.61
CA ILE A 426 19.55 -36.56 -15.62
C ILE A 426 21.06 -36.77 -15.69
N VAL A 427 21.66 -37.48 -14.72
CA VAL A 427 23.11 -37.63 -14.60
C VAL A 427 23.74 -38.20 -15.86
N PRO A 428 23.26 -39.30 -16.47
CA PRO A 428 23.87 -39.88 -17.68
C PRO A 428 23.91 -38.89 -18.86
N SER A 429 22.79 -38.22 -19.11
CA SER A 429 22.68 -37.25 -20.24
C SER A 429 23.57 -36.03 -20.02
N VAL A 430 23.58 -35.48 -18.79
CA VAL A 430 24.42 -34.32 -18.45
C VAL A 430 25.93 -34.69 -18.56
N VAL A 431 26.34 -35.85 -18.06
CA VAL A 431 27.73 -36.32 -18.20
C VAL A 431 28.12 -36.44 -19.66
N GLN A 432 27.27 -37.01 -20.51
CA GLN A 432 27.53 -37.13 -21.94
C GLN A 432 27.63 -35.74 -22.60
N HIS A 433 26.68 -34.84 -22.26
CA HIS A 433 26.66 -33.47 -22.78
C HIS A 433 27.96 -32.69 -22.41
N LEU A 434 28.36 -32.72 -21.13
CA LEU A 434 29.59 -32.06 -20.67
C LEU A 434 30.82 -32.60 -21.42
N LYS A 435 30.90 -33.92 -21.59
CA LYS A 435 31.98 -34.54 -22.38
C LYS A 435 31.98 -34.07 -23.84
N ASP A 436 30.82 -33.96 -24.47
CA ASP A 436 30.72 -33.55 -25.88
C ASP A 436 31.16 -32.09 -26.10
N ILE A 437 30.94 -31.22 -25.12
CA ILE A 437 31.42 -29.82 -25.16
C ILE A 437 32.83 -29.63 -24.59
N GLY A 438 33.48 -30.70 -24.15
CA GLY A 438 34.85 -30.65 -23.60
C GLY A 438 34.96 -30.11 -22.18
N HIS A 439 33.87 -30.10 -21.42
CA HIS A 439 33.81 -29.71 -20.02
C HIS A 439 34.00 -30.94 -19.12
N ASP A 440 34.70 -30.78 -18.00
CA ASP A 440 34.82 -31.85 -17.00
C ASP A 440 33.57 -31.88 -16.08
N THR A 441 33.45 -32.93 -15.27
CA THR A 441 32.36 -33.10 -14.32
C THR A 441 32.71 -32.70 -12.87
N VAL A 442 33.93 -32.18 -12.68
CA VAL A 442 34.46 -31.81 -11.35
C VAL A 442 34.39 -30.31 -11.11
N THR A 443 34.48 -29.51 -12.17
CA THR A 443 34.35 -28.05 -12.12
C THR A 443 32.86 -27.68 -12.04
N HIS A 444 32.43 -27.26 -10.86
CA HIS A 444 31.03 -26.87 -10.61
C HIS A 444 30.79 -25.40 -10.88
N ASP A 445 30.91 -25.02 -12.15
CA ASP A 445 30.66 -23.65 -12.62
C ASP A 445 29.26 -23.48 -13.22
N SER A 446 28.94 -22.29 -13.74
CA SER A 446 27.67 -22.02 -14.40
C SER A 446 27.37 -22.94 -15.58
N THR A 447 28.37 -23.52 -16.26
CA THR A 447 28.17 -24.49 -17.33
C THR A 447 27.60 -25.77 -16.78
N PHE A 448 28.18 -26.27 -15.68
CA PHE A 448 27.76 -27.47 -15.01
C PHE A 448 26.32 -27.34 -14.45
N GLU A 449 26.00 -26.20 -13.82
CA GLU A 449 24.68 -25.92 -13.27
C GLU A 449 23.62 -25.78 -14.37
N ASN A 450 23.90 -24.96 -15.38
CA ASN A 450 22.97 -24.68 -16.46
C ASN A 450 22.70 -25.90 -17.37
N ALA A 451 23.68 -26.79 -17.55
CA ALA A 451 23.50 -28.03 -18.29
C ALA A 451 22.42 -28.91 -17.62
N GLN A 452 22.45 -29.04 -16.30
CA GLN A 452 21.44 -29.79 -15.54
C GLN A 452 20.03 -29.18 -15.67
N ALA A 453 19.92 -27.84 -15.54
CA ALA A 453 18.64 -27.16 -15.63
C ALA A 453 18.03 -27.29 -17.05
N ARG A 454 18.85 -27.17 -18.11
CA ARG A 454 18.37 -27.33 -19.49
C ARG A 454 17.98 -28.77 -19.80
N GLU A 455 18.73 -29.76 -19.31
CA GLU A 455 18.38 -31.18 -19.48
C GLU A 455 17.00 -31.49 -18.88
N ARG A 456 16.72 -30.98 -17.66
CA ARG A 456 15.39 -31.13 -17.05
C ARG A 456 14.31 -30.51 -17.93
N THR A 457 14.53 -29.32 -18.46
CA THR A 457 13.55 -28.64 -19.31
C THR A 457 13.34 -29.38 -20.62
N GLN A 458 14.39 -29.88 -21.27
CA GLN A 458 14.31 -30.68 -22.49
C GLN A 458 13.45 -31.91 -22.25
N ILE A 459 13.72 -32.68 -21.21
CA ILE A 459 12.94 -33.89 -20.85
C ILE A 459 11.45 -33.55 -20.68
N LEU A 460 11.12 -32.46 -19.95
CA LEU A 460 9.73 -32.06 -19.73
C LEU A 460 9.03 -31.68 -21.05
N MET A 461 9.72 -30.96 -21.94
CA MET A 461 9.18 -30.54 -23.24
C MET A 461 8.94 -31.75 -24.16
N ASP A 462 9.87 -32.70 -24.21
CA ASP A 462 9.75 -33.90 -25.02
C ASP A 462 8.63 -34.81 -24.50
N LEU A 463 8.51 -34.99 -23.19
CA LEU A 463 7.39 -35.68 -22.57
C LEU A 463 6.04 -35.03 -22.88
N ALA A 464 6.00 -33.69 -22.85
CA ALA A 464 4.76 -32.98 -23.21
C ALA A 464 4.37 -33.24 -24.68
N ASN A 465 5.33 -33.33 -25.59
CA ASN A 465 5.09 -33.69 -26.97
C ASN A 465 4.59 -35.16 -27.09
N GLU A 466 5.26 -36.09 -26.40
CA GLU A 466 4.89 -37.53 -26.41
C GLU A 466 3.46 -37.75 -25.91
N TYR A 467 3.08 -37.05 -24.83
CA TYR A 467 1.75 -37.23 -24.21
C TYR A 467 0.70 -36.24 -24.74
N ASN A 468 1.01 -35.43 -25.75
CA ASN A 468 0.13 -34.36 -26.27
C ASN A 468 -0.39 -33.47 -25.15
N GLY A 469 0.52 -33.02 -24.28
CA GLY A 469 0.26 -32.23 -23.09
C GLY A 469 0.95 -30.88 -23.15
N MET A 470 0.99 -30.21 -22.01
CA MET A 470 1.69 -28.93 -21.85
C MET A 470 2.62 -28.95 -20.63
N VAL A 471 3.74 -28.26 -20.71
CA VAL A 471 4.66 -28.06 -19.60
C VAL A 471 4.18 -26.93 -18.71
N LEU A 472 4.04 -27.23 -17.41
CA LEU A 472 3.71 -26.24 -16.39
C LEU A 472 5.00 -25.71 -15.75
N GLY A 473 5.16 -24.37 -15.77
CA GLY A 473 6.28 -23.68 -15.16
C GLY A 473 6.10 -23.47 -13.66
N THR A 474 7.19 -23.56 -12.93
CA THR A 474 7.22 -23.48 -11.47
C THR A 474 7.89 -22.22 -10.94
N GLY A 475 8.68 -21.49 -11.76
CA GLY A 475 9.41 -20.30 -11.36
C GLY A 475 8.51 -19.19 -10.82
N ASP A 476 8.96 -18.52 -9.75
CA ASP A 476 8.22 -17.49 -9.05
C ASP A 476 8.65 -16.06 -9.44
N LEU A 477 7.93 -15.06 -8.93
CA LEU A 477 8.18 -13.65 -9.22
C LEU A 477 9.55 -13.18 -8.73
N SER A 478 10.01 -13.62 -7.56
CA SER A 478 11.28 -13.20 -6.95
C SER A 478 12.47 -13.72 -7.74
N GLU A 479 12.41 -14.97 -8.19
CA GLU A 479 13.42 -15.58 -9.07
C GLU A 479 13.50 -14.83 -10.41
N LEU A 480 12.36 -14.49 -10.99
CA LEU A 480 12.29 -13.72 -12.22
C LEU A 480 12.84 -12.30 -12.06
N ALA A 481 12.60 -11.66 -10.91
CA ALA A 481 13.15 -10.33 -10.60
C ALA A 481 14.68 -10.35 -10.53
N LEU A 482 15.22 -11.32 -9.80
CA LEU A 482 16.66 -11.49 -9.59
C LEU A 482 17.39 -12.13 -10.80
N GLY A 483 16.62 -12.67 -11.76
CA GLY A 483 17.15 -13.49 -12.82
C GLY A 483 17.81 -14.79 -12.31
N TRP A 484 17.35 -15.29 -11.17
CA TRP A 484 17.81 -16.52 -10.54
C TRP A 484 17.12 -17.73 -11.17
N CYS A 485 17.42 -17.93 -12.42
CA CYS A 485 16.94 -19.04 -13.26
C CYS A 485 17.91 -19.22 -14.43
N THR A 486 17.95 -20.42 -14.97
CA THR A 486 18.74 -20.72 -16.17
C THR A 486 17.98 -20.28 -17.41
N TYR A 487 18.57 -19.36 -18.19
CA TYR A 487 18.00 -18.95 -19.47
C TYR A 487 17.81 -20.15 -20.40
N ASN A 488 16.63 -20.27 -20.99
CA ASN A 488 16.23 -21.43 -21.81
C ASN A 488 16.35 -22.78 -21.07
N GLY A 489 16.14 -22.73 -19.76
CA GLY A 489 16.07 -23.89 -18.88
C GLY A 489 14.80 -23.80 -18.03
N ASP A 490 14.94 -23.83 -16.73
CA ASP A 490 13.84 -23.80 -15.74
C ASP A 490 12.95 -22.54 -15.82
N HIS A 491 13.43 -21.45 -16.43
CA HIS A 491 12.62 -20.27 -16.66
C HIS A 491 11.60 -20.40 -17.81
N MET A 492 11.70 -21.45 -18.62
CA MET A 492 10.83 -21.69 -19.78
C MET A 492 9.75 -22.74 -19.49
N SER A 493 8.56 -22.46 -19.96
CA SER A 493 7.40 -23.37 -19.90
C SER A 493 6.33 -22.94 -20.89
N MET A 494 5.27 -23.73 -21.01
CA MET A 494 4.12 -23.37 -21.84
C MET A 494 3.09 -22.52 -21.08
N TYR A 495 3.08 -22.61 -19.73
CA TYR A 495 2.29 -21.77 -18.84
C TYR A 495 2.91 -21.73 -17.45
N ALA A 496 3.15 -20.54 -16.88
CA ALA A 496 3.85 -20.35 -15.61
C ALA A 496 2.89 -19.84 -14.53
N VAL A 497 2.37 -20.76 -13.70
CA VAL A 497 1.33 -20.42 -12.71
C VAL A 497 1.82 -19.57 -11.55
N ASN A 498 3.12 -19.60 -11.22
CA ASN A 498 3.71 -18.86 -10.12
C ASN A 498 4.39 -17.55 -10.56
N ALA A 499 4.42 -17.21 -11.85
CA ALA A 499 5.20 -16.10 -12.39
C ALA A 499 4.92 -14.72 -11.76
N SER A 500 3.79 -14.54 -11.09
CA SER A 500 3.40 -13.31 -10.39
C SER A 500 3.27 -13.49 -8.86
N VAL A 501 3.74 -14.62 -8.31
CA VAL A 501 3.71 -14.93 -6.88
C VAL A 501 5.12 -14.77 -6.31
N PRO A 502 5.37 -13.83 -5.37
CA PRO A 502 6.69 -13.68 -4.76
C PRO A 502 7.00 -14.84 -3.81
N LYS A 503 8.29 -15.15 -3.61
CA LYS A 503 8.75 -16.28 -2.79
C LYS A 503 8.18 -16.29 -1.36
N THR A 504 8.06 -15.12 -0.75
CA THR A 504 7.46 -15.00 0.58
C THR A 504 6.00 -15.42 0.58
N LEU A 505 5.23 -15.07 -0.47
CA LEU A 505 3.83 -15.47 -0.60
C LEU A 505 3.70 -16.96 -0.99
N VAL A 506 4.62 -17.54 -1.77
CA VAL A 506 4.65 -18.99 -2.07
C VAL A 506 4.66 -19.80 -0.76
N ARG A 507 5.52 -19.41 0.18
CA ARG A 507 5.60 -20.06 1.51
C ARG A 507 4.27 -20.01 2.25
N HIS A 508 3.62 -18.85 2.27
CA HIS A 508 2.32 -18.69 2.92
C HIS A 508 1.20 -19.51 2.25
N LEU A 509 1.19 -19.58 0.92
CA LEU A 509 0.21 -20.39 0.17
C LEU A 509 0.36 -21.89 0.45
N VAL A 510 1.59 -22.40 0.47
CA VAL A 510 1.85 -23.82 0.81
C VAL A 510 1.44 -24.12 2.25
N THR A 511 1.76 -23.19 3.19
CA THR A 511 1.32 -23.30 4.60
C THR A 511 -0.21 -23.29 4.71
N TYR A 512 -0.88 -22.39 4.00
CA TYR A 512 -2.34 -22.32 3.97
C TYR A 512 -2.96 -23.64 3.48
N VAL A 513 -2.46 -24.19 2.37
CA VAL A 513 -2.96 -25.48 1.84
C VAL A 513 -2.69 -26.63 2.83
N SER A 514 -1.56 -26.62 3.55
CA SER A 514 -1.26 -27.63 4.57
C SER A 514 -2.28 -27.64 5.71
N GLY A 515 -2.82 -26.46 6.07
CA GLY A 515 -3.87 -26.32 7.09
C GLY A 515 -5.28 -26.71 6.61
N MET A 516 -5.51 -26.61 5.30
CA MET A 516 -6.84 -26.87 4.69
C MET A 516 -7.04 -28.31 4.21
N THR A 517 -5.96 -29.05 3.96
CA THR A 517 -6.06 -30.44 3.45
C THR A 517 -6.56 -31.41 4.53
N LYS A 518 -7.47 -32.32 4.13
CA LYS A 518 -7.96 -33.38 5.00
C LYS A 518 -7.04 -34.62 5.02
N ASN A 519 -6.06 -34.67 4.11
CA ASN A 519 -5.10 -35.78 4.05
C ASN A 519 -3.88 -35.40 4.91
N GLU A 520 -3.75 -35.99 6.10
CA GLU A 520 -2.68 -35.68 7.04
C GLU A 520 -1.29 -35.94 6.45
N LYS A 521 -1.11 -36.96 5.63
CA LYS A 521 0.18 -37.23 4.98
C LYS A 521 0.58 -36.11 3.99
N VAL A 522 -0.40 -35.55 3.28
CA VAL A 522 -0.15 -34.35 2.45
C VAL A 522 0.22 -33.17 3.35
N ALA A 523 -0.51 -32.96 4.44
CA ALA A 523 -0.21 -31.88 5.38
C ALA A 523 1.20 -31.99 5.97
N GLU A 524 1.62 -33.17 6.38
CA GLU A 524 2.97 -33.45 6.91
C GLU A 524 4.04 -33.17 5.85
N ALA A 525 3.88 -33.67 4.63
CA ALA A 525 4.81 -33.43 3.54
C ALA A 525 4.93 -31.92 3.22
N LEU A 526 3.81 -31.19 3.20
CA LEU A 526 3.81 -29.74 2.95
C LEU A 526 4.52 -28.96 4.07
N ARG A 527 4.30 -29.33 5.33
CA ARG A 527 5.02 -28.71 6.48
C ARG A 527 6.53 -28.94 6.39
N ASP A 528 6.97 -30.17 6.08
CA ASP A 528 8.40 -30.47 5.92
C ASP A 528 9.03 -29.71 4.74
N ILE A 529 8.30 -29.52 3.64
CA ILE A 529 8.73 -28.69 2.50
C ILE A 529 8.89 -27.22 2.92
N VAL A 530 7.95 -26.67 3.68
CA VAL A 530 8.00 -25.30 4.19
C VAL A 530 9.21 -25.07 5.09
N ASP A 531 9.59 -26.08 5.88
CA ASP A 531 10.71 -26.05 6.81
C ASP A 531 12.07 -26.38 6.15
N THR A 532 12.06 -26.75 4.86
CA THR A 532 13.30 -27.05 4.14
C THR A 532 13.97 -25.75 3.64
N PRO A 533 15.29 -25.56 3.88
CA PRO A 533 16.02 -24.41 3.34
C PRO A 533 15.97 -24.36 1.82
N ILE A 534 15.87 -23.13 1.27
CA ILE A 534 15.83 -22.92 -0.18
C ILE A 534 17.24 -23.11 -0.75
N SER A 535 17.39 -24.08 -1.67
CA SER A 535 18.66 -24.40 -2.34
C SER A 535 18.42 -24.68 -3.83
N PRO A 536 19.34 -24.32 -4.73
CA PRO A 536 19.22 -24.63 -6.15
C PRO A 536 19.43 -26.12 -6.45
N GLU A 537 20.00 -26.90 -5.51
CA GLU A 537 20.28 -28.35 -5.62
C GLU A 537 20.99 -28.77 -6.92
N LEU A 538 21.93 -27.92 -7.39
CA LEU A 538 22.67 -28.14 -8.64
C LEU A 538 24.09 -28.65 -8.37
N THR A 539 24.65 -28.38 -7.19
CA THR A 539 25.97 -28.84 -6.76
C THR A 539 25.82 -29.97 -5.71
N PRO A 540 26.74 -30.96 -5.72
CA PRO A 540 26.71 -32.06 -4.74
C PRO A 540 26.71 -31.55 -3.30
N ALA A 541 25.97 -32.23 -2.41
CA ALA A 541 26.07 -32.04 -0.97
C ALA A 541 27.46 -32.48 -0.46
N ASP A 542 27.84 -32.03 0.74
CA ASP A 542 29.06 -32.48 1.40
C ASP A 542 28.98 -33.99 1.81
N GLU A 543 30.10 -34.51 2.33
CA GLU A 543 30.18 -35.91 2.76
C GLU A 543 29.19 -36.27 3.88
N GLU A 544 28.67 -35.25 4.62
CA GLU A 544 27.65 -35.39 5.65
C GLU A 544 26.22 -35.22 5.11
N GLY A 545 26.05 -34.96 3.80
CA GLY A 545 24.74 -34.75 3.17
C GLY A 545 24.14 -33.36 3.43
N LYS A 546 24.94 -32.39 3.93
CA LYS A 546 24.51 -31.01 4.12
C LYS A 546 24.55 -30.22 2.82
N ILE A 547 23.53 -29.44 2.59
CA ILE A 547 23.43 -28.51 1.46
C ILE A 547 24.50 -27.44 1.61
N GLN A 548 25.47 -27.41 0.69
CA GLN A 548 26.59 -26.45 0.72
C GLN A 548 26.20 -25.06 0.19
N GLN A 549 25.21 -24.99 -0.70
CA GLN A 549 24.77 -23.75 -1.34
C GLN A 549 23.34 -23.41 -0.89
N LYS A 550 23.19 -22.34 -0.11
CA LYS A 550 21.89 -21.71 0.06
C LYS A 550 21.72 -20.62 -0.97
N THR A 551 20.57 -20.58 -1.63
CA THR A 551 20.27 -19.55 -2.63
C THR A 551 20.45 -18.14 -2.05
N GLU A 552 20.02 -17.93 -0.80
CA GLU A 552 20.09 -16.63 -0.12
C GLU A 552 21.51 -16.13 0.16
N ASP A 553 22.52 -17.01 0.16
CA ASP A 553 23.94 -16.60 0.28
C ASP A 553 24.42 -15.83 -0.97
N PHE A 554 23.80 -16.07 -2.12
CA PHE A 554 24.15 -15.45 -3.40
C PHE A 554 23.27 -14.26 -3.79
N VAL A 555 21.97 -14.39 -3.53
CA VAL A 555 20.99 -13.37 -3.96
C VAL A 555 20.50 -12.51 -2.81
N GLY A 556 20.79 -12.88 -1.56
CA GLY A 556 20.26 -12.26 -0.36
C GLY A 556 18.92 -12.84 0.09
N PRO A 557 18.49 -12.52 1.31
CA PRO A 557 17.22 -12.97 1.86
C PRO A 557 16.04 -12.59 0.96
N TYR A 558 15.19 -13.57 0.65
CA TYR A 558 14.03 -13.32 -0.22
C TYR A 558 13.06 -12.29 0.37
N GLU A 559 12.94 -12.19 1.67
CA GLU A 559 12.08 -11.17 2.28
C GLU A 559 12.57 -9.73 2.02
N LEU A 560 13.90 -9.51 1.98
CA LEU A 560 14.48 -8.23 1.57
C LEU A 560 14.28 -7.99 0.07
N ASN A 561 14.53 -9.00 -0.76
CA ASN A 561 14.35 -8.89 -2.20
C ASN A 561 12.89 -8.60 -2.59
N ASP A 562 11.93 -9.26 -1.96
CA ASP A 562 10.50 -9.03 -2.18
C ASP A 562 10.09 -7.64 -1.71
N PHE A 563 10.63 -7.18 -0.58
CA PHE A 563 10.43 -5.81 -0.10
C PHE A 563 10.95 -4.78 -1.11
N PHE A 564 12.19 -4.94 -1.59
CA PHE A 564 12.78 -4.06 -2.59
C PHE A 564 11.98 -4.07 -3.89
N LEU A 565 11.63 -5.25 -4.37
CA LEU A 565 10.84 -5.45 -5.59
C LEU A 565 9.49 -4.72 -5.51
N TYR A 566 8.79 -4.83 -4.38
CA TYR A 566 7.50 -4.18 -4.19
C TYR A 566 7.61 -2.67 -4.31
N TYR A 567 8.49 -2.05 -3.54
CA TYR A 567 8.62 -0.59 -3.53
C TYR A 567 9.24 -0.03 -4.81
N PHE A 568 10.14 -0.78 -5.43
CA PHE A 568 10.76 -0.41 -6.70
C PHE A 568 9.75 -0.42 -7.85
N LEU A 569 8.94 -1.47 -7.98
CA LEU A 569 8.00 -1.60 -9.11
C LEU A 569 6.65 -0.93 -8.84
N ARG A 570 6.08 -1.16 -7.65
CA ARG A 570 4.73 -0.69 -7.36
C ARG A 570 4.67 0.82 -7.19
N HIS A 571 5.69 1.41 -6.58
CA HIS A 571 5.70 2.82 -6.24
C HIS A 571 6.79 3.62 -6.95
N GLY A 572 7.73 2.97 -7.63
CA GLY A 572 8.83 3.65 -8.32
C GLY A 572 9.72 4.46 -7.38
N PHE A 573 9.91 3.99 -6.14
CA PHE A 573 10.70 4.70 -5.15
C PHE A 573 12.18 4.67 -5.48
N GLN A 574 12.87 5.75 -5.11
CA GLN A 574 14.32 5.85 -5.19
C GLN A 574 14.99 4.87 -4.22
N PRO A 575 16.19 4.39 -4.52
CA PRO A 575 16.93 3.48 -3.64
C PRO A 575 17.11 3.98 -2.22
N SER A 576 17.37 5.28 -2.02
CA SER A 576 17.50 5.92 -0.70
C SER A 576 16.24 5.78 0.15
N LYS A 577 15.06 5.95 -0.46
CA LYS A 577 13.79 5.77 0.23
C LYS A 577 13.53 4.28 0.52
N ILE A 578 13.80 3.38 -0.42
CA ILE A 578 13.66 1.93 -0.21
C ILE A 578 14.56 1.48 0.94
N TYR A 579 15.80 1.93 0.96
CA TYR A 579 16.74 1.67 2.05
C TYR A 579 16.23 2.18 3.39
N PHE A 580 15.76 3.42 3.45
CA PHE A 580 15.17 4.00 4.67
C PHE A 580 14.00 3.16 5.18
N LEU A 581 13.05 2.80 4.30
CA LEU A 581 11.88 1.98 4.67
C LEU A 581 12.28 0.56 5.11
N ALA A 582 13.27 -0.05 4.45
CA ALA A 582 13.78 -1.36 4.82
C ALA A 582 14.42 -1.36 6.22
N ASN A 583 15.23 -0.33 6.55
CA ASN A 583 15.81 -0.19 7.88
C ASN A 583 14.72 -0.06 8.98
N GLN A 584 13.59 0.58 8.67
CA GLN A 584 12.45 0.66 9.59
C GLN A 584 11.70 -0.68 9.71
N ALA A 585 11.42 -1.33 8.57
CA ALA A 585 10.65 -2.56 8.52
C ALA A 585 11.37 -3.76 9.15
N PHE A 586 12.69 -3.80 9.02
CA PHE A 586 13.54 -4.90 9.48
C PHE A 586 14.45 -4.53 10.67
N ALA A 587 14.10 -3.47 11.40
CA ALA A 587 14.85 -3.05 12.58
C ALA A 587 15.04 -4.21 13.59
N GLY A 588 16.27 -4.45 14.01
CA GLY A 588 16.63 -5.54 14.92
C GLY A 588 16.74 -6.92 14.25
N LYS A 589 16.50 -7.04 12.94
CA LYS A 589 16.65 -8.30 12.20
C LYS A 589 17.87 -8.28 11.25
N TYR A 590 18.09 -7.17 10.57
CA TYR A 590 19.22 -6.96 9.67
C TYR A 590 19.95 -5.66 10.00
N GLU A 591 21.27 -5.68 9.86
CA GLU A 591 22.07 -4.48 10.00
C GLU A 591 21.96 -3.58 8.77
N ALA A 592 22.07 -2.27 8.96
CA ALA A 592 21.96 -1.28 7.89
C ALA A 592 22.93 -1.55 6.72
N GLY A 593 24.16 -1.95 7.01
CA GLY A 593 25.14 -2.31 5.98
C GLY A 593 24.76 -3.56 5.19
N GLU A 594 24.07 -4.50 5.81
CA GLU A 594 23.57 -5.71 5.14
C GLU A 594 22.41 -5.36 4.21
N ILE A 595 21.45 -4.54 4.65
CA ILE A 595 20.35 -4.04 3.83
C ILE A 595 20.90 -3.28 2.60
N LYS A 596 21.90 -2.39 2.79
CA LYS A 596 22.58 -1.68 1.71
C LYS A 596 23.22 -2.63 0.69
N LYS A 597 23.95 -3.63 1.16
CA LYS A 597 24.61 -4.66 0.31
C LYS A 597 23.57 -5.39 -0.55
N TRP A 598 22.47 -5.83 0.04
CA TRP A 598 21.48 -6.59 -0.70
C TRP A 598 20.62 -5.73 -1.62
N LEU A 599 20.37 -4.46 -1.29
CA LEU A 599 19.72 -3.51 -2.20
C LEU A 599 20.61 -3.24 -3.44
N TYR A 600 21.90 -3.07 -3.25
CA TYR A 600 22.87 -2.93 -4.35
C TYR A 600 22.87 -4.17 -5.27
N ASN A 601 22.92 -5.36 -4.68
CA ASN A 601 22.84 -6.63 -5.40
C ASN A 601 21.52 -6.74 -6.16
N PHE A 602 20.39 -6.48 -5.51
CA PHE A 602 19.05 -6.53 -6.12
C PHE A 602 18.98 -5.64 -7.37
N VAL A 603 19.34 -4.38 -7.26
CA VAL A 603 19.32 -3.43 -8.40
C VAL A 603 20.20 -3.92 -9.53
N GLY A 604 21.45 -4.27 -9.24
CA GLY A 604 22.39 -4.76 -10.26
C GLY A 604 21.89 -6.03 -10.96
N ARG A 605 21.34 -6.99 -10.22
CA ARG A 605 20.76 -8.21 -10.80
C ARG A 605 19.50 -7.94 -11.61
N PHE A 606 18.62 -7.09 -11.07
CA PHE A 606 17.37 -6.73 -11.73
C PHE A 606 17.60 -6.16 -13.13
N PHE A 607 18.55 -5.24 -13.28
CA PHE A 607 18.87 -4.66 -14.58
C PHE A 607 19.58 -5.67 -15.50
N ARG A 608 20.64 -6.30 -15.05
CA ARG A 608 21.45 -7.23 -15.88
C ARG A 608 20.68 -8.43 -16.41
N ASN A 609 19.61 -8.85 -15.73
CA ASN A 609 18.82 -10.01 -16.11
C ASN A 609 17.53 -9.68 -16.86
N GLN A 610 17.34 -8.44 -17.33
CA GLN A 610 16.15 -8.07 -18.09
C GLN A 610 15.94 -8.94 -19.33
N PHE A 611 17.00 -9.33 -20.03
CA PHE A 611 16.89 -10.17 -21.22
C PHE A 611 16.17 -11.50 -20.96
N LYS A 612 16.31 -12.07 -19.76
CA LYS A 612 15.58 -13.28 -19.35
C LYS A 612 14.07 -13.03 -19.26
N ARG A 613 13.67 -11.84 -18.81
CA ARG A 613 12.27 -11.46 -18.67
C ARG A 613 11.58 -11.13 -20.00
N SER A 614 12.34 -10.77 -21.02
CA SER A 614 11.79 -10.44 -22.35
C SER A 614 11.03 -11.59 -23.02
N CYS A 615 11.33 -12.83 -22.65
CA CYS A 615 10.72 -14.05 -23.21
C CYS A 615 9.92 -14.86 -22.19
N LEU A 616 9.43 -14.23 -21.12
CA LEU A 616 8.65 -14.94 -20.09
C LEU A 616 7.41 -15.62 -20.65
N PRO A 617 7.13 -16.87 -20.22
CA PRO A 617 5.88 -17.55 -20.52
C PRO A 617 4.65 -16.78 -20.05
N ASP A 618 3.50 -17.12 -20.60
CA ASP A 618 2.22 -16.65 -20.07
C ASP A 618 1.98 -17.19 -18.66
N GLY A 619 1.36 -16.38 -17.82
CA GLY A 619 0.97 -16.76 -16.46
C GLY A 619 -0.04 -15.77 -15.89
N PRO A 620 -0.79 -16.15 -14.83
CA PRO A 620 -1.79 -15.30 -14.23
C PRO A 620 -1.14 -14.22 -13.37
N LYS A 621 -1.68 -12.99 -13.43
CA LYS A 621 -1.33 -11.91 -12.50
C LYS A 621 -2.16 -12.05 -11.24
N VAL A 622 -1.52 -12.22 -10.08
CA VAL A 622 -2.21 -12.41 -8.80
C VAL A 622 -2.22 -11.16 -7.92
N GLY A 623 -1.32 -10.24 -8.12
CA GLY A 623 -1.16 -9.03 -7.29
C GLY A 623 -0.92 -7.78 -8.12
N THR A 624 -0.61 -6.67 -7.44
CA THR A 624 -0.36 -5.37 -8.09
C THR A 624 1.00 -5.27 -8.77
N VAL A 625 1.91 -6.20 -8.49
CA VAL A 625 3.26 -6.28 -9.08
C VAL A 625 3.36 -7.54 -9.94
N SER A 626 3.84 -7.38 -11.15
CA SER A 626 4.14 -8.47 -12.10
C SER A 626 5.28 -8.03 -13.02
N LEU A 627 5.98 -9.00 -13.60
CA LEU A 627 7.11 -8.77 -14.51
C LEU A 627 6.81 -9.20 -15.95
N SER A 628 5.50 -9.41 -16.27
CA SER A 628 5.11 -9.77 -17.63
C SER A 628 5.52 -8.68 -18.63
N PRO A 629 6.30 -9.02 -19.68
CA PRO A 629 6.72 -8.06 -20.70
C PRO A 629 5.56 -7.58 -21.59
N ARG A 630 4.44 -8.27 -21.55
CA ARG A 630 3.24 -7.95 -22.36
C ARG A 630 2.45 -6.75 -21.83
N GLY A 631 2.51 -6.46 -20.54
CA GLY A 631 1.71 -5.38 -19.95
C GLY A 631 2.28 -4.69 -18.71
N ASP A 632 2.94 -5.43 -17.82
CA ASP A 632 3.28 -4.92 -16.49
C ASP A 632 4.63 -4.21 -16.41
N TRP A 633 5.69 -4.84 -16.95
CA TRP A 633 7.04 -4.28 -16.90
C TRP A 633 7.74 -4.35 -18.26
N ARG A 634 8.05 -3.20 -18.81
CA ARG A 634 8.76 -3.04 -20.07
C ARG A 634 10.04 -2.24 -19.83
N MET A 635 11.17 -2.89 -19.96
CA MET A 635 12.48 -2.27 -19.81
C MET A 635 13.38 -2.75 -20.94
N PRO A 636 14.21 -1.89 -21.57
CA PRO A 636 15.25 -2.34 -22.49
C PRO A 636 16.21 -3.29 -21.78
N SER A 637 16.66 -4.34 -22.49
CA SER A 637 17.58 -5.32 -21.90
C SER A 637 19.01 -4.78 -21.71
N ASP A 638 19.30 -3.67 -22.35
CA ASP A 638 20.57 -2.92 -22.32
C ASP A 638 20.47 -1.63 -21.48
N ALA A 639 19.42 -1.48 -20.64
CA ALA A 639 19.32 -0.36 -19.72
C ALA A 639 20.43 -0.41 -18.67
N ASP A 640 21.06 0.74 -18.40
CA ASP A 640 22.11 0.89 -17.41
C ASP A 640 21.57 1.25 -16.03
N CYS A 641 22.16 0.70 -14.97
CA CYS A 641 21.75 0.91 -13.58
C CYS A 641 22.68 1.86 -12.79
N THR A 642 23.64 2.50 -13.44
CA THR A 642 24.69 3.32 -12.79
C THR A 642 24.11 4.38 -11.85
N ASN A 643 23.03 5.07 -12.25
CA ASN A 643 22.43 6.10 -11.42
C ASN A 643 21.84 5.54 -10.11
N TRP A 644 21.18 4.38 -10.17
CA TRP A 644 20.62 3.72 -8.98
C TRP A 644 21.72 3.19 -8.05
N LEU A 645 22.77 2.61 -8.62
CA LEU A 645 23.90 2.09 -7.85
C LEU A 645 24.69 3.22 -7.19
N ALA A 646 24.94 4.32 -7.91
CA ALA A 646 25.62 5.51 -7.37
C ALA A 646 24.83 6.13 -6.20
N GLU A 647 23.50 6.16 -6.26
CA GLU A 647 22.67 6.62 -5.14
C GLU A 647 22.82 5.69 -3.91
N ILE A 648 22.85 4.36 -4.12
CA ILE A 648 23.04 3.41 -3.02
C ILE A 648 24.45 3.55 -2.42
N GLU A 649 25.47 3.79 -3.21
CA GLU A 649 26.85 3.98 -2.73
C GLU A 649 26.98 5.16 -1.77
N GLN A 650 26.16 6.21 -1.97
CA GLN A 650 26.15 7.42 -1.13
C GLN A 650 25.39 7.25 0.20
N LEU A 651 24.65 6.15 0.39
CA LEU A 651 23.95 5.84 1.64
C LEU A 651 24.96 5.33 2.69
#